data_eb3f4e0dd8ad62cf4317bd1612c8ae34
#
_entry.id   eb3f4e0dd8ad62cf4317bd1612c8ae34
#
_cell.length_a   1.000
_cell.length_b   1.000
_cell.length_c   1.000
_cell.angle_alpha   90.00
_cell.angle_beta   90.00
_cell.angle_gamma   90.00
#
_symmetry.space_group_name_H-M   'P 1'
#
loop_
_entity.id
_entity.type
_entity.pdbx_description
1 polymer ?
#
loop_
_entity_poly.entity_id
_entity_poly.type
_entity_poly.pdbx_seq_one_letter_code
_entity_poly.pdbx_strand_id
1 'polypeptide(L)'
;MPRRLTTKLRSSFASRVAHPKALLLAVCSFFIASNCFSSLSTSALPETKKTSIGRPSTIRVPATGFQSHLRSIPGLRVSPSLFPSTAVDESRPALEEDTEGRGDWFTFQRTYPSNSIPPDARLRAWNSRQRNQVANLAPQAAQTWRSVGPTATVSAWYPFWGLTSGRVNAIAVSPANSSLVLVGASTGGIWRSTNGGESFVPVSDDQVDLAVGSIAFSKSNPSIAYAGMGDTKFGYMGSGILKSTNEGKTWLRVSNSSLPSPGTIAKLEIDSSNPDRVYVAQYSTVAGNKVTSSGLYVSTDGGIKWKRTLAGAPRDVVIDPSDSKVLYAGLSRIEKDTDPDFGLYRSSDSGDTWTNLFSAQYDLARRRDFRVAISPANPRMIYTYFGGFVGSNLDARLRFSTDAGTTWTDRFLWTIDTAQLGYNTYLAADPQDPLTVYIGSRDLFKSTDGGGSWTNLTGNFYDSGAGFQYAPGGSATHTDQHALAFSPANPNEFYLGNDGGVSKTTDNGASFSSLNRTLTLSQFIGIALHPTNPAISYGGTQDNGTQIRSADSTWQEVLTGDGGHVVINPLDPSVVFMTYVRGDIFRVVNNGQSFELQVGSNATFGEFFQTPRIAFYPPFVGNGVDSTLYFGSWRLFISTNLGNSWFAPAGSLDLTKGVREVGSDVLSAIAVARSNRSVIYTGSVQGRAMRSTNGGQSWVDITAGLPDRSITSIAIDPTNPSIAYVSVSGFNTGHVYKTTNTGASWIDVSGSLPDIPASALLIDPSDPNTVYLGTDIGVFRSTTQGNDWRSFNRGMPPVVVHGFSANGSGVIQAATYGRGVYELGGPSDRPSIVSVDFNGKKRLTISGTGFGDSPKVIINGQDRSNRLSESSDTSAVLSGKTKKLGLKSGDNSVQIITSDDLSSNVFTITVIL
;
A
#
# COMPACT_ATOMS: atom_id res chain seq x y z
N MET A 1 -62.37 15.60 -4.72
CA MET A 1 -63.59 15.06 -5.40
C MET A 1 -63.36 15.01 -6.88
N PRO A 2 -63.88 14.04 -7.61
CA PRO A 2 -63.42 12.68 -7.65
C PRO A 2 -63.34 12.09 -9.07
N ARG A 3 -62.96 10.80 -9.11
CA ARG A 3 -63.37 9.68 -10.00
C ARG A 3 -62.45 9.40 -11.20
N ARG A 4 -61.83 8.27 -11.20
CA ARG A 4 -62.23 6.85 -11.51
C ARG A 4 -62.60 6.71 -12.97
N LEU A 5 -62.14 5.72 -13.73
CA LEU A 5 -62.32 4.28 -13.74
C LEU A 5 -61.50 3.70 -14.91
N THR A 6 -60.76 2.59 -14.70
CA THR A 6 -61.03 1.19 -15.07
C THR A 6 -61.29 0.90 -16.54
N THR A 7 -60.84 -0.14 -17.21
CA THR A 7 -60.73 -1.55 -16.95
C THR A 7 -60.17 -2.32 -18.20
N LYS A 8 -59.40 -3.39 -17.94
CA LYS A 8 -59.48 -4.75 -18.47
C LYS A 8 -59.57 -5.03 -20.00
N LEU A 9 -58.80 -6.02 -20.47
CA LEU A 9 -59.03 -7.44 -20.64
C LEU A 9 -57.93 -8.07 -21.53
N ARG A 10 -57.27 -9.06 -21.09
CA ARG A 10 -57.37 -10.51 -21.24
C ARG A 10 -57.54 -11.07 -22.67
N SER A 11 -56.64 -11.97 -23.08
CA SER A 11 -56.78 -13.41 -23.29
C SER A 11 -55.64 -13.87 -24.19
N SER A 12 -54.86 -14.78 -23.81
CA SER A 12 -54.88 -16.25 -23.78
C SER A 12 -54.89 -16.88 -25.17
N PHE A 13 -53.90 -17.71 -25.43
CA PHE A 13 -54.12 -19.11 -25.80
C PHE A 13 -52.78 -19.88 -25.86
N ALA A 14 -52.86 -21.01 -25.26
CA ALA A 14 -51.90 -22.05 -25.08
C ALA A 14 -51.98 -23.05 -26.25
N SER A 15 -50.96 -23.83 -26.38
CA SER A 15 -50.94 -25.30 -26.52
C SER A 15 -49.62 -25.77 -27.18
N ARG A 16 -48.92 -26.57 -26.45
CA ARG A 16 -48.81 -28.03 -26.45
C ARG A 16 -48.12 -28.53 -27.72
N VAL A 17 -47.14 -29.38 -27.69
CA VAL A 17 -46.89 -30.76 -27.20
C VAL A 17 -45.59 -31.18 -27.91
N ALA A 18 -44.68 -31.97 -27.58
CA ALA A 18 -44.38 -33.03 -26.66
C ALA A 18 -42.94 -33.52 -26.92
N HIS A 19 -42.37 -34.05 -25.89
CA HIS A 19 -41.27 -35.00 -25.94
C HIS A 19 -41.68 -36.32 -26.59
N PRO A 20 -40.76 -37.22 -27.02
CA PRO A 20 -40.01 -37.99 -26.06
C PRO A 20 -38.61 -38.51 -26.48
N LYS A 21 -37.79 -38.82 -25.48
CA LYS A 21 -37.11 -40.09 -25.12
C LYS A 21 -36.39 -40.83 -26.27
N ALA A 22 -35.27 -41.31 -26.17
CA ALA A 22 -34.54 -42.08 -25.19
C ALA A 22 -33.29 -42.68 -25.84
N LEU A 23 -32.38 -43.03 -25.08
CA LEU A 23 -31.73 -44.28 -24.69
C LEU A 23 -30.35 -44.46 -25.33
N LEU A 24 -29.44 -44.65 -24.60
CA LEU A 24 -28.84 -45.62 -23.71
C LEU A 24 -27.46 -46.08 -24.14
N LEU A 25 -26.58 -46.10 -23.16
CA LEU A 25 -25.53 -47.07 -22.86
C LEU A 25 -24.40 -47.21 -23.89
N ALA A 26 -23.29 -47.26 -23.48
CA ALA A 26 -22.48 -47.75 -22.34
C ALA A 26 -21.13 -48.21 -22.86
N VAL A 27 -20.18 -48.02 -22.05
CA VAL A 27 -19.31 -49.01 -21.39
C VAL A 27 -17.93 -49.22 -21.97
N CYS A 28 -17.03 -48.91 -21.11
CA CYS A 28 -15.81 -49.63 -20.69
C CYS A 28 -14.65 -49.81 -21.66
N SER A 29 -13.57 -49.26 -21.27
CA SER A 29 -12.48 -49.89 -20.51
C SER A 29 -11.39 -50.59 -21.30
N PHE A 30 -10.20 -50.33 -20.89
CA PHE A 30 -9.06 -51.19 -20.65
C PHE A 30 -7.93 -51.25 -21.68
N PHE A 31 -6.80 -50.83 -21.16
CA PHE A 31 -5.52 -51.51 -20.97
C PHE A 31 -4.47 -51.53 -22.08
N ILE A 32 -3.31 -50.99 -21.71
CA ILE A 32 -1.96 -51.60 -21.61
C ILE A 32 -1.12 -51.71 -22.88
N ALA A 33 -0.05 -50.98 -22.82
CA ALA A 33 1.33 -51.37 -22.88
C ALA A 33 1.98 -51.83 -24.21
N SER A 34 3.14 -51.27 -24.35
CA SER A 34 4.40 -51.93 -24.72
C SER A 34 4.80 -52.06 -26.19
N ASN A 35 5.94 -51.38 -26.38
CA ASN A 35 7.13 -51.85 -27.08
C ASN A 35 7.02 -52.38 -28.55
N CYS A 36 7.79 -51.80 -29.41
CA CYS A 36 9.01 -52.36 -29.97
C CYS A 36 9.33 -51.83 -31.37
N PHE A 37 10.52 -51.34 -31.49
CA PHE A 37 11.54 -51.50 -32.55
C PHE A 37 11.11 -51.71 -34.01
N SER A 38 11.66 -50.86 -34.88
CA SER A 38 12.75 -51.15 -35.85
C SER A 38 12.64 -50.26 -37.06
N SER A 39 13.61 -49.42 -37.29
CA SER A 39 14.77 -49.57 -38.24
C SER A 39 14.46 -49.46 -39.72
N LEU A 40 15.40 -48.78 -40.40
CA LEU A 40 15.74 -48.64 -41.79
C LEU A 40 15.15 -47.45 -42.54
N SER A 41 15.86 -46.64 -43.30
CA SER A 41 17.28 -46.53 -43.71
C SER A 41 17.43 -45.25 -44.54
N THR A 42 18.53 -44.62 -44.37
CA THR A 42 19.34 -43.81 -45.27
C THR A 42 18.76 -43.25 -46.59
N SER A 43 18.88 -41.92 -46.73
CA SER A 43 19.53 -41.33 -47.93
C SER A 43 20.12 -39.98 -47.62
N ALA A 44 21.41 -39.84 -47.99
CA ALA A 44 22.23 -38.67 -47.81
C ALA A 44 22.02 -37.63 -48.92
N LEU A 45 22.29 -36.34 -48.59
CA LEU A 45 23.04 -35.32 -49.35
C LEU A 45 22.66 -33.90 -48.91
N PRO A 46 23.49 -32.87 -49.02
CA PRO A 46 24.90 -32.70 -48.63
C PRO A 46 25.13 -31.55 -47.64
N GLU A 47 26.29 -31.55 -47.00
CA GLU A 47 26.81 -30.50 -46.09
C GLU A 47 26.93 -29.15 -46.77
N THR A 48 26.37 -28.11 -46.09
CA THR A 48 26.81 -26.71 -46.25
C THR A 48 27.47 -26.26 -44.93
N LYS A 49 28.65 -25.71 -45.06
CA LYS A 49 29.56 -25.24 -44.03
C LYS A 49 28.85 -24.36 -42.98
N LYS A 50 28.82 -24.79 -41.72
CA LYS A 50 28.55 -23.92 -40.55
C LYS A 50 29.83 -23.12 -40.25
N THR A 51 29.76 -21.82 -40.49
CA THR A 51 30.65 -20.85 -39.86
C THR A 51 30.24 -20.73 -38.39
N SER A 52 31.15 -21.07 -37.50
CA SER A 52 31.03 -20.92 -36.05
C SER A 52 31.02 -19.45 -35.71
N ILE A 53 29.84 -18.94 -35.30
CA ILE A 53 29.72 -17.68 -34.56
C ILE A 53 30.01 -18.03 -33.10
N GLY A 54 31.08 -17.45 -32.55
CA GLY A 54 31.52 -17.68 -31.20
C GLY A 54 30.44 -17.26 -30.16
N ARG A 55 30.27 -18.07 -29.13
CA ARG A 55 29.50 -17.74 -27.95
C ARG A 55 30.01 -16.44 -27.35
N PRO A 56 29.15 -15.51 -26.93
CA PRO A 56 29.60 -14.38 -26.11
C PRO A 56 30.15 -14.89 -24.78
N SER A 57 31.36 -14.44 -24.46
CA SER A 57 32.00 -14.69 -23.19
C SER A 57 31.16 -14.13 -22.06
N THR A 58 30.80 -14.96 -21.09
CA THR A 58 30.25 -14.58 -19.80
C THR A 58 31.17 -13.58 -19.11
N ILE A 59 30.77 -12.32 -19.03
CA ILE A 59 31.45 -11.32 -18.20
C ILE A 59 31.05 -11.65 -16.75
N ARG A 60 31.96 -12.30 -16.03
CA ARG A 60 31.90 -12.37 -14.56
C ARG A 60 32.24 -10.98 -14.02
N VAL A 61 31.27 -10.27 -13.48
CA VAL A 61 31.52 -9.09 -12.66
C VAL A 61 32.05 -9.58 -11.31
N PRO A 62 33.24 -9.14 -10.85
CA PRO A 62 33.75 -9.57 -9.55
C PRO A 62 32.86 -8.98 -8.42
N ALA A 63 32.46 -9.82 -7.47
CA ALA A 63 31.68 -9.45 -6.28
C ALA A 63 32.36 -8.39 -5.38
N THR A 64 33.63 -8.10 -5.61
CA THR A 64 34.45 -7.15 -4.83
C THR A 64 34.13 -5.66 -5.10
N GLY A 65 33.57 -5.30 -6.25
CA GLY A 65 33.23 -3.92 -6.58
C GLY A 65 31.98 -3.42 -5.85
N PHE A 66 31.04 -4.31 -5.55
CA PHE A 66 29.76 -3.95 -4.96
C PHE A 66 29.86 -3.64 -3.45
N GLN A 67 30.69 -4.38 -2.71
CA GLN A 67 30.92 -4.09 -1.28
C GLN A 67 31.56 -2.72 -1.06
N SER A 68 32.35 -2.21 -2.02
CA SER A 68 32.95 -0.88 -1.93
C SER A 68 31.92 0.23 -2.14
N HIS A 69 30.91 -0.01 -2.97
CA HIS A 69 29.86 0.98 -3.24
C HIS A 69 28.88 1.15 -2.05
N LEU A 70 28.49 0.03 -1.41
CA LEU A 70 27.66 0.09 -0.20
C LEU A 70 28.38 0.72 1.02
N ARG A 71 29.70 0.57 1.11
CA ARG A 71 30.50 1.20 2.15
C ARG A 71 30.65 2.72 1.99
N SER A 72 30.38 3.25 0.81
CA SER A 72 30.44 4.69 0.54
C SER A 72 29.17 5.46 0.92
N ILE A 73 28.09 4.76 1.35
CA ILE A 73 26.84 5.40 1.80
C ILE A 73 26.99 5.75 3.29
N PRO A 74 27.07 7.04 3.67
CA PRO A 74 27.22 7.42 5.08
C PRO A 74 26.01 6.95 5.91
N GLY A 75 26.28 6.19 6.98
CA GLY A 75 25.27 5.70 7.91
C GLY A 75 24.73 4.30 7.63
N LEU A 76 25.07 3.66 6.49
CA LEU A 76 24.67 2.30 6.21
C LEU A 76 25.72 1.29 6.71
N ARG A 77 25.41 0.51 7.74
CA ARG A 77 26.21 -0.63 8.17
C ARG A 77 25.57 -1.92 7.66
N VAL A 78 26.15 -2.50 6.60
CA VAL A 78 25.74 -3.80 6.09
C VAL A 78 26.71 -4.86 6.65
N SER A 79 26.17 -5.86 7.34
CA SER A 79 26.97 -6.99 7.80
C SER A 79 27.25 -7.95 6.63
N PRO A 80 28.50 -8.32 6.35
CA PRO A 80 28.83 -9.22 5.23
C PRO A 80 28.26 -10.64 5.35
N SER A 81 27.76 -11.02 6.53
CA SER A 81 27.20 -12.36 6.79
C SER A 81 25.72 -12.50 6.41
N LEU A 82 25.07 -11.44 5.93
CA LEU A 82 23.63 -11.42 5.65
C LEU A 82 23.25 -11.80 4.20
N PHE A 83 24.22 -12.06 3.34
CA PHE A 83 23.92 -12.49 1.97
C PHE A 83 23.96 -14.03 1.90
N PRO A 84 22.88 -14.69 1.47
CA PRO A 84 22.94 -16.12 1.20
C PRO A 84 23.98 -16.38 0.12
N SER A 85 24.93 -17.28 0.39
CA SER A 85 25.95 -17.71 -0.57
C SER A 85 25.41 -18.70 -1.62
N THR A 86 24.11 -18.95 -1.63
CA THR A 86 23.44 -19.88 -2.55
C THR A 86 22.82 -19.11 -3.70
N ALA A 87 23.13 -19.55 -4.89
CA ALA A 87 22.53 -19.09 -6.14
C ALA A 87 21.00 -19.04 -6.00
N VAL A 88 20.41 -17.97 -6.50
CA VAL A 88 18.96 -17.87 -6.74
C VAL A 88 18.56 -19.15 -7.50
N ASP A 89 17.55 -19.84 -7.02
CA ASP A 89 16.96 -20.96 -7.74
C ASP A 89 16.31 -20.40 -9.03
N GLU A 90 17.08 -20.46 -10.12
CA GLU A 90 16.68 -19.97 -11.45
C GLU A 90 15.46 -20.72 -12.03
N SER A 91 15.00 -21.78 -11.36
CA SER A 91 13.86 -22.59 -11.81
C SER A 91 12.48 -22.05 -11.36
N ARG A 92 12.42 -21.00 -10.53
CA ARG A 92 11.13 -20.39 -10.17
C ARG A 92 10.66 -19.46 -11.28
N PRO A 93 9.48 -19.71 -11.90
CA PRO A 93 8.86 -18.70 -12.74
C PRO A 93 8.64 -17.44 -11.87
N ALA A 94 8.95 -16.27 -12.42
CA ALA A 94 8.56 -15.01 -11.80
C ALA A 94 7.06 -15.11 -11.50
N LEU A 95 6.69 -15.08 -10.22
CA LEU A 95 5.30 -15.13 -9.81
C LEU A 95 4.65 -13.87 -10.40
N GLU A 96 3.73 -14.08 -11.33
CA GLU A 96 3.01 -13.00 -11.99
C GLU A 96 2.23 -12.23 -10.92
N GLU A 97 2.52 -10.95 -10.75
CA GLU A 97 1.83 -10.10 -9.78
C GLU A 97 0.37 -9.95 -10.17
N ASP A 98 -0.54 -10.41 -9.30
CA ASP A 98 -1.99 -10.24 -9.45
C ASP A 98 -2.42 -8.84 -8.98
N THR A 99 -2.06 -7.82 -9.74
CA THR A 99 -2.37 -6.41 -9.40
C THR A 99 -3.87 -6.14 -9.34
N GLU A 100 -4.69 -6.89 -10.09
CA GLU A 100 -6.16 -6.79 -10.04
C GLU A 100 -6.70 -7.37 -8.73
N GLY A 101 -6.30 -8.57 -8.35
CA GLY A 101 -6.73 -9.22 -7.11
C GLY A 101 -6.37 -8.41 -5.87
N ARG A 102 -5.25 -7.70 -5.90
CA ARG A 102 -4.81 -6.78 -4.85
C ARG A 102 -5.70 -5.54 -4.73
N GLY A 103 -5.98 -4.89 -5.87
CA GLY A 103 -6.88 -3.74 -5.93
C GLY A 103 -8.30 -4.09 -5.49
N ASP A 104 -8.79 -5.25 -5.93
CA ASP A 104 -10.10 -5.78 -5.54
C ASP A 104 -10.17 -6.08 -4.05
N TRP A 105 -9.14 -6.69 -3.45
CA TRP A 105 -9.06 -6.94 -2.02
C TRP A 105 -9.22 -5.66 -1.19
N PHE A 106 -8.49 -4.59 -1.57
CA PHE A 106 -8.54 -3.31 -0.87
C PHE A 106 -9.89 -2.61 -1.04
N THR A 107 -10.40 -2.54 -2.27
CA THR A 107 -11.62 -1.81 -2.62
C THR A 107 -12.88 -2.53 -2.13
N PHE A 108 -12.95 -3.86 -2.28
CA PHE A 108 -14.10 -4.65 -1.88
C PHE A 108 -14.45 -4.47 -0.40
N GLN A 109 -13.48 -4.51 0.49
CA GLN A 109 -13.71 -4.34 1.92
C GLN A 109 -14.37 -3.00 2.24
N ARG A 110 -14.07 -1.93 1.48
CA ARG A 110 -14.58 -0.57 1.70
C ARG A 110 -15.92 -0.32 1.04
N THR A 111 -16.26 -1.09 0.03
CA THR A 111 -17.47 -0.86 -0.79
C THR A 111 -18.58 -1.88 -0.54
N TYR A 112 -18.27 -3.04 0.02
CA TYR A 112 -19.26 -4.10 0.29
C TYR A 112 -20.34 -3.64 1.28
N PRO A 113 -21.63 -3.94 1.05
CA PRO A 113 -22.22 -4.63 -0.09
C PRO A 113 -22.68 -3.71 -1.23
N SER A 114 -22.57 -2.39 -1.08
CA SER A 114 -23.18 -1.40 -1.98
C SER A 114 -22.37 -1.16 -3.26
N ASN A 115 -21.15 -1.69 -3.37
CA ASN A 115 -20.17 -1.39 -4.41
C ASN A 115 -19.97 0.12 -4.64
N SER A 116 -20.08 0.92 -3.58
CA SER A 116 -19.96 2.37 -3.67
C SER A 116 -19.36 2.97 -2.40
N ILE A 117 -18.68 4.10 -2.56
CA ILE A 117 -18.24 4.97 -1.47
C ILE A 117 -19.13 6.20 -1.49
N PRO A 118 -19.74 6.60 -0.36
CA PRO A 118 -20.61 7.78 -0.31
C PRO A 118 -19.84 9.06 -0.69
N PRO A 119 -20.46 10.04 -1.38
CA PRO A 119 -19.84 11.31 -1.71
C PRO A 119 -19.21 11.98 -0.49
N ASP A 120 -17.99 12.51 -0.63
CA ASP A 120 -17.24 13.20 0.43
C ASP A 120 -17.10 12.45 1.76
N ALA A 121 -17.23 11.11 1.77
CA ALA A 121 -17.25 10.32 3.01
C ALA A 121 -16.00 10.57 3.88
N ARG A 122 -14.82 10.50 3.29
CA ARG A 122 -13.55 10.76 3.99
C ARG A 122 -13.47 12.20 4.53
N LEU A 123 -13.90 13.18 3.74
CA LEU A 123 -13.90 14.58 4.16
C LEU A 123 -14.88 14.82 5.32
N ARG A 124 -16.08 14.21 5.29
CA ARG A 124 -17.03 14.27 6.41
C ARG A 124 -16.44 13.63 7.67
N ALA A 125 -15.82 12.48 7.55
CA ALA A 125 -15.15 11.79 8.67
C ALA A 125 -14.02 12.65 9.27
N TRP A 126 -13.20 13.25 8.42
CA TRP A 126 -12.14 14.17 8.83
C TRP A 126 -12.67 15.39 9.59
N ASN A 127 -13.70 16.04 9.07
CA ASN A 127 -14.31 17.21 9.70
C ASN A 127 -15.01 16.85 11.04
N SER A 128 -15.58 15.66 11.14
CA SER A 128 -16.15 15.15 12.40
C SER A 128 -15.07 14.90 13.44
N ARG A 129 -13.94 14.31 13.04
CA ARG A 129 -12.76 14.11 13.91
C ARG A 129 -12.25 15.42 14.52
N GLN A 130 -12.12 16.47 13.71
CA GLN A 130 -11.64 17.78 14.17
C GLN A 130 -12.58 18.42 15.21
N ARG A 131 -13.89 18.33 15.01
CA ARG A 131 -14.87 18.83 15.98
C ARG A 131 -14.78 18.12 17.33
N ASN A 132 -14.56 16.81 17.32
CA ASN A 132 -14.39 16.02 18.52
C ASN A 132 -13.09 16.32 19.28
N GLN A 133 -12.03 16.79 18.60
CA GLN A 133 -10.80 17.25 19.23
C GLN A 133 -10.97 18.57 19.96
N VAL A 134 -11.69 19.53 19.39
CA VAL A 134 -11.90 20.86 19.96
C VAL A 134 -12.79 20.82 21.22
N ALA A 135 -13.75 19.90 21.29
CA ALA A 135 -14.68 19.79 22.42
C ALA A 135 -14.03 19.21 23.71
N ASN A 136 -12.80 18.67 23.65
CA ASN A 136 -12.17 17.92 24.75
C ASN A 136 -10.74 18.38 25.04
N LEU A 137 -10.51 19.69 25.19
CA LEU A 137 -9.23 20.27 25.61
C LEU A 137 -8.94 20.09 27.10
N ALA A 138 -8.97 18.86 27.62
CA ALA A 138 -8.14 18.54 28.78
C ALA A 138 -6.74 18.19 28.25
N PRO A 139 -5.64 18.70 28.81
CA PRO A 139 -4.31 18.30 28.41
C PRO A 139 -4.11 16.85 28.81
N GLN A 140 -4.43 15.94 27.92
CA GLN A 140 -3.96 14.57 28.01
C GLN A 140 -2.51 14.64 27.55
N ALA A 141 -1.61 14.57 28.49
CA ALA A 141 -0.19 14.57 28.24
C ALA A 141 0.15 13.45 27.24
N ALA A 142 0.89 13.79 26.29
CA ALA A 142 0.74 13.36 24.93
C ALA A 142 1.69 12.23 24.63
N GLN A 143 1.23 11.02 24.79
CA GLN A 143 1.83 9.89 24.07
C GLN A 143 1.84 10.23 22.56
N THR A 144 3.00 10.20 21.96
CA THR A 144 3.21 10.59 20.57
C THR A 144 3.69 9.39 19.79
N TRP A 145 3.01 9.08 18.70
CA TRP A 145 3.50 8.09 17.74
C TRP A 145 4.81 8.57 17.13
N ARG A 146 5.80 7.73 17.10
CA ARG A 146 7.09 7.99 16.47
C ARG A 146 7.29 7.07 15.29
N SER A 147 7.65 7.63 14.14
CA SER A 147 8.06 6.83 13.00
C SER A 147 9.34 6.04 13.35
N VAL A 148 9.31 4.74 13.14
CA VAL A 148 10.47 3.86 13.28
C VAL A 148 10.95 3.33 11.93
N GLY A 149 10.44 3.89 10.85
CA GLY A 149 10.81 3.56 9.48
C GLY A 149 9.96 2.45 8.85
N PRO A 150 10.49 1.81 7.79
CA PRO A 150 11.78 2.11 7.15
C PRO A 150 11.78 3.46 6.46
N THR A 151 12.87 4.23 6.60
CA THR A 151 13.10 5.38 5.72
C THR A 151 13.54 4.90 4.34
N ALA A 152 14.29 3.81 4.30
CA ALA A 152 14.60 3.08 3.07
C ALA A 152 15.12 1.69 3.45
N THR A 153 15.02 0.75 2.53
CA THR A 153 15.47 -0.63 2.72
C THR A 153 16.36 -1.06 1.56
N VAL A 154 17.18 -2.08 1.78
CA VAL A 154 17.95 -2.75 0.73
C VAL A 154 17.30 -4.13 0.53
N SER A 155 17.03 -4.48 -0.72
CA SER A 155 16.59 -5.83 -1.05
C SER A 155 17.77 -6.79 -0.95
N ALA A 156 17.59 -7.87 -0.20
CA ALA A 156 18.53 -8.96 -0.16
C ALA A 156 18.54 -9.77 -1.48
N TRP A 157 17.43 -9.72 -2.23
CA TRP A 157 17.23 -10.46 -3.48
C TRP A 157 17.67 -9.67 -4.70
N TYR A 158 17.41 -8.35 -4.69
CA TYR A 158 17.71 -7.44 -5.79
C TYR A 158 18.56 -6.26 -5.30
N PRO A 159 19.80 -6.52 -4.82
CA PRO A 159 20.64 -5.47 -4.24
C PRO A 159 21.04 -4.38 -5.24
N PHE A 160 20.94 -4.67 -6.54
CA PHE A 160 21.21 -3.71 -7.62
C PHE A 160 20.16 -2.61 -7.73
N TRP A 161 18.95 -2.78 -7.17
CA TRP A 161 17.96 -1.69 -7.09
C TRP A 161 18.39 -0.54 -6.16
N GLY A 162 19.38 -0.79 -5.30
CA GLY A 162 19.82 0.15 -4.28
C GLY A 162 18.81 0.27 -3.15
N LEU A 163 18.59 1.49 -2.66
CA LEU A 163 17.62 1.75 -1.61
C LEU A 163 16.20 1.78 -2.22
N THR A 164 15.27 1.06 -1.61
CA THR A 164 13.83 1.08 -1.94
C THR A 164 13.01 1.68 -0.79
N SER A 165 11.82 2.15 -1.07
CA SER A 165 10.88 2.70 -0.08
C SER A 165 9.45 2.22 -0.34
N GLY A 166 8.68 2.87 -1.21
CA GLY A 166 7.33 2.47 -1.61
C GLY A 166 6.85 3.30 -2.78
N ARG A 167 5.67 2.96 -3.31
CA ARG A 167 5.20 3.41 -4.62
C ARG A 167 5.06 4.92 -4.76
N VAL A 168 5.63 5.43 -5.86
CA VAL A 168 5.54 6.82 -6.31
C VAL A 168 4.79 6.91 -7.63
N ASN A 169 3.64 7.58 -7.63
CA ASN A 169 2.76 7.72 -8.79
C ASN A 169 3.05 8.97 -9.64
N ALA A 170 3.62 10.02 -9.05
CA ALA A 170 3.79 11.29 -9.73
C ALA A 170 5.08 12.00 -9.28
N ILE A 171 5.74 12.66 -10.24
CA ILE A 171 6.92 13.49 -10.00
C ILE A 171 6.76 14.79 -10.80
N ALA A 172 7.10 15.91 -10.18
CA ALA A 172 7.17 17.21 -10.87
C ALA A 172 8.46 17.94 -10.49
N VAL A 173 9.21 18.36 -11.50
CA VAL A 173 10.39 19.22 -11.34
C VAL A 173 9.98 20.67 -11.61
N SER A 174 10.38 21.60 -10.76
CA SER A 174 10.05 23.02 -10.94
C SER A 174 10.67 23.59 -12.21
N PRO A 175 9.89 24.27 -13.06
CA PRO A 175 10.41 24.84 -14.29
C PRO A 175 11.41 26.00 -14.08
N ALA A 176 11.44 26.59 -12.88
CA ALA A 176 12.38 27.67 -12.52
C ALA A 176 13.61 27.20 -11.74
N ASN A 177 13.55 25.99 -11.15
CA ASN A 177 14.62 25.47 -10.30
C ASN A 177 14.65 23.93 -10.36
N SER A 178 15.55 23.35 -11.13
CA SER A 178 15.70 21.90 -11.29
C SER A 178 16.06 21.15 -10.02
N SER A 179 16.54 21.86 -8.98
CA SER A 179 16.77 21.26 -7.65
C SER A 179 15.48 21.10 -6.83
N LEU A 180 14.41 21.79 -7.22
CA LEU A 180 13.11 21.68 -6.55
C LEU A 180 12.26 20.59 -7.20
N VAL A 181 12.05 19.51 -6.47
CA VAL A 181 11.31 18.32 -6.92
C VAL A 181 10.18 18.01 -5.95
N LEU A 182 8.99 17.79 -6.49
CA LEU A 182 7.83 17.26 -5.77
C LEU A 182 7.59 15.81 -6.17
N VAL A 183 7.29 14.97 -5.19
CA VAL A 183 6.99 13.57 -5.36
C VAL A 183 5.63 13.29 -4.73
N GLY A 184 4.73 12.66 -5.49
CA GLY A 184 3.43 12.19 -5.05
C GLY A 184 3.44 10.69 -4.87
N ALA A 185 3.33 10.25 -3.62
CA ALA A 185 3.27 8.84 -3.27
C ALA A 185 1.85 8.27 -3.43
N SER A 186 1.75 6.98 -3.66
CA SER A 186 0.48 6.24 -3.78
C SER A 186 -0.46 6.50 -2.60
N THR A 187 0.07 6.37 -1.37
CA THR A 187 -0.68 6.55 -0.11
C THR A 187 0.15 7.27 0.96
N GLY A 188 1.33 7.77 0.61
CA GLY A 188 2.30 8.37 1.52
C GLY A 188 2.36 9.91 1.50
N GLY A 189 1.48 10.59 0.75
CA GLY A 189 1.42 12.04 0.66
C GLY A 189 2.38 12.66 -0.35
N ILE A 190 2.52 13.99 -0.25
CA ILE A 190 3.41 14.79 -1.09
C ILE A 190 4.72 15.02 -0.34
N TRP A 191 5.83 14.78 -1.03
CA TRP A 191 7.18 14.98 -0.52
C TRP A 191 7.90 16.02 -1.37
N ARG A 192 8.73 16.85 -0.73
CA ARG A 192 9.42 17.96 -1.36
C ARG A 192 10.92 17.87 -1.13
N SER A 193 11.69 18.00 -2.22
CA SER A 193 13.16 18.18 -2.20
C SER A 193 13.53 19.58 -2.69
N THR A 194 14.63 20.12 -2.19
CA THR A 194 15.26 21.37 -2.66
C THR A 194 16.70 21.17 -3.10
N ASN A 195 17.14 19.93 -3.18
CA ASN A 195 18.52 19.54 -3.53
C ASN A 195 18.55 18.44 -4.61
N GLY A 196 17.59 18.48 -5.55
CA GLY A 196 17.57 17.56 -6.69
C GLY A 196 17.25 16.12 -6.32
N GLY A 197 16.56 15.90 -5.20
CA GLY A 197 16.13 14.56 -4.75
C GLY A 197 17.10 13.89 -3.77
N GLU A 198 18.22 14.52 -3.39
CA GLU A 198 19.12 13.90 -2.39
C GLU A 198 18.45 13.70 -1.03
N SER A 199 17.51 14.58 -0.69
CA SER A 199 16.64 14.44 0.46
C SER A 199 15.24 15.01 0.22
N PHE A 200 14.24 14.39 0.84
CA PHE A 200 12.84 14.79 0.78
C PHE A 200 12.28 14.99 2.20
N VAL A 201 11.33 15.91 2.32
CA VAL A 201 10.52 16.12 3.52
C VAL A 201 9.03 16.03 3.17
N PRO A 202 8.18 15.47 4.05
CA PRO A 202 6.73 15.43 3.80
C PRO A 202 6.14 16.84 3.96
N VAL A 203 5.20 17.21 3.08
CA VAL A 203 4.60 18.55 3.03
C VAL A 203 3.08 18.54 2.97
N SER A 204 2.44 17.36 3.16
CA SER A 204 0.98 17.22 3.11
C SER A 204 0.40 16.39 4.27
N ASP A 205 1.12 16.26 5.39
CA ASP A 205 0.72 15.44 6.53
C ASP A 205 -0.51 15.98 7.28
N ASP A 206 -0.87 17.22 7.02
CA ASP A 206 -2.07 17.90 7.53
C ASP A 206 -3.30 17.74 6.62
N GLN A 207 -3.17 17.07 5.47
CA GLN A 207 -4.26 16.90 4.51
C GLN A 207 -5.14 15.69 4.85
N VAL A 208 -6.40 15.72 4.35
CA VAL A 208 -7.41 14.69 4.65
C VAL A 208 -7.09 13.32 4.07
N ASP A 209 -6.37 13.26 2.97
CA ASP A 209 -5.87 12.03 2.38
C ASP A 209 -4.45 12.21 1.84
N LEU A 210 -3.74 11.10 1.73
CA LEU A 210 -2.34 11.05 1.33
C LEU A 210 -2.13 10.29 0.01
N ALA A 211 -3.20 9.87 -0.67
CA ALA A 211 -3.08 9.24 -1.97
C ALA A 211 -2.95 10.31 -3.06
N VAL A 212 -1.88 10.25 -3.84
CA VAL A 212 -1.57 11.23 -4.88
C VAL A 212 -1.54 10.54 -6.23
N GLY A 213 -2.35 11.02 -7.18
CA GLY A 213 -2.37 10.48 -8.55
C GLY A 213 -1.59 11.31 -9.56
N SER A 214 -1.53 12.64 -9.39
CA SER A 214 -0.82 13.54 -10.30
C SER A 214 -0.35 14.80 -9.60
N ILE A 215 0.80 15.34 -10.01
CA ILE A 215 1.34 16.64 -9.52
C ILE A 215 1.88 17.43 -10.72
N ALA A 216 1.66 18.75 -10.72
CA ALA A 216 2.24 19.65 -11.71
C ALA A 216 2.58 21.03 -11.11
N PHE A 217 3.69 21.62 -11.57
CA PHE A 217 3.99 23.04 -11.38
C PHE A 217 3.43 23.88 -12.52
N SER A 218 2.97 25.09 -12.23
CA SER A 218 2.66 26.06 -13.28
C SER A 218 3.93 26.55 -13.94
N LYS A 219 3.95 26.55 -15.28
CA LYS A 219 5.09 27.06 -16.08
C LYS A 219 5.18 28.59 -16.00
N SER A 220 4.03 29.30 -16.00
CA SER A 220 3.98 30.76 -15.94
C SER A 220 4.22 31.33 -14.53
N ASN A 221 3.92 30.55 -13.48
CA ASN A 221 4.17 30.92 -12.09
C ASN A 221 4.61 29.72 -11.28
N PRO A 222 5.91 29.41 -11.22
CA PRO A 222 6.44 28.23 -10.53
C PRO A 222 6.23 28.19 -9.01
N SER A 223 5.76 29.27 -8.38
CA SER A 223 5.31 29.24 -6.98
C SER A 223 4.02 28.45 -6.83
N ILE A 224 3.24 28.30 -7.91
CA ILE A 224 1.97 27.58 -7.92
C ILE A 224 2.20 26.13 -8.36
N ALA A 225 1.68 25.21 -7.58
CA ALA A 225 1.60 23.80 -7.93
C ALA A 225 0.21 23.26 -7.58
N TYR A 226 -0.22 22.24 -8.32
CA TYR A 226 -1.45 21.49 -8.03
C TYR A 226 -1.14 20.00 -7.87
N ALA A 227 -1.90 19.35 -7.00
CA ALA A 227 -1.88 17.90 -6.85
C ALA A 227 -3.31 17.35 -6.95
N GLY A 228 -3.49 16.37 -7.79
CA GLY A 228 -4.70 15.58 -7.93
C GLY A 228 -4.63 14.37 -7.02
N MET A 229 -5.65 14.23 -6.15
CA MET A 229 -5.67 13.21 -5.11
C MET A 229 -6.34 11.92 -5.59
N GLY A 230 -5.99 10.83 -4.93
CA GLY A 230 -6.44 9.48 -5.24
C GLY A 230 -5.46 8.68 -6.09
N ASP A 231 -5.47 7.37 -5.93
CA ASP A 231 -4.61 6.44 -6.67
C ASP A 231 -5.44 5.62 -7.66
N THR A 232 -5.23 5.86 -8.94
CA THR A 232 -5.93 5.15 -10.03
C THR A 232 -5.47 3.71 -10.20
N LYS A 233 -4.29 3.36 -9.68
CA LYS A 233 -3.68 2.04 -9.80
C LYS A 233 -4.31 1.05 -8.84
N PHE A 234 -4.72 1.55 -7.68
CA PHE A 234 -5.19 0.76 -6.56
C PHE A 234 -6.66 1.03 -6.18
N GLY A 235 -7.32 1.97 -6.87
CA GLY A 235 -8.70 2.36 -6.57
C GLY A 235 -8.86 3.13 -5.25
N TYR A 236 -7.78 3.68 -4.68
CA TYR A 236 -7.85 4.49 -3.48
C TYR A 236 -8.39 5.88 -3.82
N MET A 237 -9.64 6.13 -3.43
CA MET A 237 -10.37 7.35 -3.79
C MET A 237 -9.86 8.56 -3.02
N GLY A 238 -9.54 9.63 -3.76
CA GLY A 238 -9.07 10.90 -3.23
C GLY A 238 -10.17 11.93 -2.97
N SER A 239 -9.79 13.03 -2.34
CA SER A 239 -10.68 14.12 -1.93
C SER A 239 -10.67 15.33 -2.88
N GLY A 240 -10.14 15.19 -4.09
CA GLY A 240 -10.15 16.25 -5.11
C GLY A 240 -8.77 16.85 -5.38
N ILE A 241 -8.66 18.18 -5.37
CA ILE A 241 -7.44 18.91 -5.78
C ILE A 241 -6.86 19.71 -4.62
N LEU A 242 -5.55 19.59 -4.43
CA LEU A 242 -4.76 20.47 -3.58
C LEU A 242 -4.03 21.52 -4.42
N LYS A 243 -3.91 22.74 -3.92
CA LYS A 243 -3.15 23.85 -4.51
C LYS A 243 -2.09 24.33 -3.51
N SER A 244 -0.88 24.52 -3.98
CA SER A 244 0.18 25.27 -3.29
C SER A 244 0.41 26.58 -4.01
N THR A 245 0.72 27.64 -3.27
CA THR A 245 1.13 28.97 -3.79
C THR A 245 2.53 29.36 -3.32
N ASN A 246 3.29 28.41 -2.76
CA ASN A 246 4.61 28.63 -2.17
C ASN A 246 5.58 27.50 -2.51
N GLU A 247 5.61 27.07 -3.78
CA GLU A 247 6.54 26.06 -4.30
C GLU A 247 6.35 24.68 -3.66
N GLY A 248 5.13 24.31 -3.31
CA GLY A 248 4.83 23.02 -2.69
C GLY A 248 5.20 22.89 -1.20
N LYS A 249 5.49 23.99 -0.51
CA LYS A 249 5.81 23.96 0.95
C LYS A 249 4.58 23.66 1.79
N THR A 250 3.41 24.21 1.41
CA THR A 250 2.12 23.95 2.06
C THR A 250 1.04 23.80 1.02
N TRP A 251 -0.03 23.09 1.36
CA TRP A 251 -1.10 22.74 0.47
C TRP A 251 -2.47 23.04 1.06
N LEU A 252 -3.39 23.49 0.22
CA LEU A 252 -4.79 23.72 0.58
C LEU A 252 -5.70 23.01 -0.42
N ARG A 253 -6.75 22.36 0.07
CA ARG A 253 -7.79 21.79 -0.78
C ARG A 253 -8.59 22.94 -1.40
N VAL A 254 -8.66 22.98 -2.73
CA VAL A 254 -9.36 24.03 -3.48
C VAL A 254 -10.63 23.53 -4.19
N SER A 255 -10.72 22.22 -4.49
CA SER A 255 -11.92 21.66 -5.13
C SER A 255 -13.14 21.68 -4.23
N ASN A 256 -14.29 21.92 -4.81
CA ASN A 256 -15.61 21.88 -4.15
C ASN A 256 -16.51 20.80 -4.80
N SER A 257 -17.80 20.80 -4.49
CA SER A 257 -18.77 19.82 -5.01
C SER A 257 -18.95 19.82 -6.54
N SER A 258 -18.41 20.82 -7.26
CA SER A 258 -18.43 20.82 -8.74
C SER A 258 -17.40 19.85 -9.36
N LEU A 259 -16.38 19.41 -8.59
CA LEU A 259 -15.56 18.26 -8.91
C LEU A 259 -16.03 17.10 -8.01
N PRO A 260 -16.71 16.09 -8.56
CA PRO A 260 -17.27 15.02 -7.73
C PRO A 260 -16.21 14.29 -6.92
N SER A 261 -16.53 14.03 -5.65
CA SER A 261 -15.71 13.25 -4.72
C SER A 261 -16.60 12.14 -4.11
N PRO A 262 -16.10 10.92 -3.92
CA PRO A 262 -14.72 10.49 -4.14
C PRO A 262 -14.39 10.27 -5.62
N GLY A 263 -13.11 10.44 -5.96
CA GLY A 263 -12.59 10.21 -7.31
C GLY A 263 -11.09 10.02 -7.29
N THR A 264 -10.51 9.63 -8.42
CA THR A 264 -9.05 9.54 -8.58
C THR A 264 -8.61 10.42 -9.76
N ILE A 265 -7.58 11.19 -9.58
CA ILE A 265 -7.05 12.07 -10.64
C ILE A 265 -5.89 11.35 -11.32
N ALA A 266 -6.14 10.85 -12.52
CA ALA A 266 -5.13 10.13 -13.30
C ALA A 266 -4.06 11.07 -13.87
N LYS A 267 -4.45 12.28 -14.29
CA LYS A 267 -3.56 13.28 -14.84
C LYS A 267 -4.09 14.68 -14.55
N LEU A 268 -3.16 15.61 -14.33
CA LEU A 268 -3.44 17.03 -14.14
C LEU A 268 -2.48 17.83 -15.05
N GLU A 269 -3.03 18.79 -15.80
CA GLU A 269 -2.28 19.73 -16.61
C GLU A 269 -2.68 21.16 -16.29
N ILE A 270 -1.74 22.08 -16.38
CA ILE A 270 -1.94 23.51 -16.11
C ILE A 270 -1.63 24.26 -17.41
N ASP A 271 -2.51 25.18 -17.81
CA ASP A 271 -2.26 26.06 -18.96
C ASP A 271 -0.93 26.79 -18.78
N SER A 272 -0.07 26.71 -19.78
CA SER A 272 1.29 27.25 -19.72
C SER A 272 1.34 28.77 -19.54
N SER A 273 0.28 29.47 -19.94
CA SER A 273 0.13 30.92 -19.87
C SER A 273 -0.75 31.40 -18.72
N ASN A 274 -1.64 30.56 -18.19
CA ASN A 274 -2.60 30.91 -17.14
C ASN A 274 -2.60 29.87 -16.01
N PRO A 275 -2.00 30.16 -14.86
CA PRO A 275 -1.90 29.23 -13.73
C PRO A 275 -3.25 28.88 -13.08
N ASP A 276 -4.31 29.62 -13.36
CA ASP A 276 -5.65 29.36 -12.82
C ASP A 276 -6.52 28.53 -13.77
N ARG A 277 -6.04 28.26 -15.00
CA ARG A 277 -6.68 27.30 -15.90
C ARG A 277 -6.06 25.93 -15.72
N VAL A 278 -6.84 24.98 -15.20
CA VAL A 278 -6.39 23.64 -14.83
C VAL A 278 -7.30 22.59 -15.45
N TYR A 279 -6.71 21.54 -16.01
CA TYR A 279 -7.39 20.39 -16.59
C TYR A 279 -7.11 19.17 -15.76
N VAL A 280 -8.14 18.36 -15.47
CA VAL A 280 -7.97 17.11 -14.75
C VAL A 280 -8.71 15.96 -15.43
N ALA A 281 -7.99 14.88 -15.65
CA ALA A 281 -8.53 13.58 -16.02
C ALA A 281 -8.98 12.87 -14.75
N GLN A 282 -10.27 12.98 -14.41
CA GLN A 282 -10.85 12.25 -13.29
C GLN A 282 -11.30 10.87 -13.75
N TYR A 283 -10.60 9.88 -13.25
CA TYR A 283 -10.90 8.49 -13.46
C TYR A 283 -11.45 7.90 -12.17
N SER A 284 -12.63 7.30 -12.24
CA SER A 284 -13.27 6.74 -11.06
C SER A 284 -13.78 5.36 -11.42
N THR A 285 -13.19 4.33 -10.84
CA THR A 285 -13.73 2.97 -10.86
C THR A 285 -14.06 2.58 -9.43
N VAL A 286 -15.32 2.40 -9.15
CA VAL A 286 -15.74 1.56 -8.04
C VAL A 286 -16.10 0.22 -8.65
N ALA A 287 -15.58 -0.88 -8.09
CA ALA A 287 -15.77 -2.22 -8.63
C ALA A 287 -17.23 -2.45 -9.07
N GLY A 288 -17.43 -2.74 -10.36
CA GLY A 288 -18.70 -3.17 -10.92
C GLY A 288 -19.74 -2.09 -11.24
N ASN A 289 -19.49 -0.78 -11.02
CA ASN A 289 -20.48 0.25 -11.34
C ASN A 289 -19.94 1.37 -12.22
N LYS A 290 -20.74 1.73 -13.24
CA LYS A 290 -20.51 2.88 -14.10
C LYS A 290 -20.48 4.15 -13.24
N VAL A 291 -19.30 4.71 -13.03
CA VAL A 291 -19.18 5.96 -12.29
C VAL A 291 -19.55 7.11 -13.21
N THR A 292 -20.76 7.63 -13.02
CA THR A 292 -21.31 8.75 -13.79
C THR A 292 -20.52 10.05 -13.67
N SER A 293 -19.54 10.11 -12.76
CA SER A 293 -18.73 11.28 -12.48
C SER A 293 -17.35 11.27 -13.17
N SER A 294 -16.94 10.19 -13.83
CA SER A 294 -15.68 10.17 -14.59
C SER A 294 -15.75 11.11 -15.79
N GLY A 295 -14.65 11.77 -16.08
CA GLY A 295 -14.57 12.70 -17.19
C GLY A 295 -13.37 13.65 -17.11
N LEU A 296 -13.18 14.42 -18.20
CA LEU A 296 -12.27 15.55 -18.18
C LEU A 296 -12.99 16.78 -17.61
N TYR A 297 -12.38 17.40 -16.62
CA TYR A 297 -12.87 18.61 -15.98
C TYR A 297 -11.90 19.76 -16.20
N VAL A 298 -12.46 20.96 -16.37
CA VAL A 298 -11.72 22.21 -16.54
C VAL A 298 -12.10 23.17 -15.44
N SER A 299 -11.12 23.79 -14.81
CA SER A 299 -11.27 24.97 -13.95
C SER A 299 -10.63 26.17 -14.63
N THR A 300 -11.20 27.36 -14.46
CA THR A 300 -10.66 28.65 -14.93
C THR A 300 -10.43 29.64 -13.79
N ASP A 301 -10.62 29.19 -12.55
CA ASP A 301 -10.55 30.03 -11.34
C ASP A 301 -9.61 29.41 -10.28
N GLY A 302 -8.59 28.71 -10.72
CA GLY A 302 -7.57 28.16 -9.84
C GLY A 302 -8.00 26.93 -9.06
N GLY A 303 -8.95 26.15 -9.59
CA GLY A 303 -9.39 24.89 -9.00
C GLY A 303 -10.60 25.01 -8.08
N ILE A 304 -11.25 26.20 -8.01
CA ILE A 304 -12.40 26.41 -7.13
C ILE A 304 -13.66 25.81 -7.74
N LYS A 305 -13.93 26.08 -9.04
CA LYS A 305 -15.08 25.55 -9.78
C LYS A 305 -14.61 24.73 -10.96
N TRP A 306 -15.35 23.65 -11.23
CA TRP A 306 -15.03 22.68 -12.27
C TRP A 306 -16.23 22.45 -13.19
N LYS A 307 -15.96 22.40 -14.51
CA LYS A 307 -16.91 22.04 -15.55
C LYS A 307 -16.45 20.74 -16.20
N ARG A 308 -17.31 19.70 -16.24
CA ARG A 308 -17.03 18.51 -17.03
C ARG A 308 -17.27 18.86 -18.51
N THR A 309 -16.23 18.73 -19.34
CA THR A 309 -16.30 19.05 -20.76
C THR A 309 -16.25 17.81 -21.65
N LEU A 310 -15.71 16.68 -21.13
CA LEU A 310 -15.72 15.40 -21.82
C LEU A 310 -16.11 14.30 -20.84
N ALA A 311 -17.15 13.53 -21.17
CA ALA A 311 -17.58 12.38 -20.39
C ALA A 311 -16.74 11.15 -20.76
N GLY A 312 -16.65 10.14 -19.89
CA GLY A 312 -15.91 8.90 -20.10
C GLY A 312 -14.82 8.70 -19.09
N ALA A 313 -13.85 7.83 -19.36
CA ALA A 313 -12.77 7.44 -18.45
C ALA A 313 -11.40 7.95 -18.91
N PRO A 314 -11.09 9.25 -18.78
CA PRO A 314 -9.80 9.76 -19.20
C PRO A 314 -8.68 9.22 -18.30
N ARG A 315 -7.64 8.73 -18.94
CA ARG A 315 -6.38 8.30 -18.26
C ARG A 315 -5.28 9.32 -18.45
N ASP A 316 -5.39 10.13 -19.52
CA ASP A 316 -4.37 11.11 -19.84
C ASP A 316 -4.99 12.37 -20.46
N VAL A 317 -4.32 13.50 -20.28
CA VAL A 317 -4.59 14.77 -20.93
C VAL A 317 -3.26 15.50 -21.10
N VAL A 318 -3.04 16.09 -22.28
CA VAL A 318 -1.85 16.87 -22.61
C VAL A 318 -2.24 18.14 -23.36
N ILE A 319 -1.52 19.22 -23.10
CA ILE A 319 -1.67 20.52 -23.77
C ILE A 319 -0.61 20.63 -24.87
N ASP A 320 -1.00 21.08 -26.03
CA ASP A 320 -0.04 21.41 -27.09
C ASP A 320 0.92 22.51 -26.59
N PRO A 321 2.25 22.27 -26.58
CA PRO A 321 3.21 23.22 -26.05
C PRO A 321 3.31 24.52 -26.87
N SER A 322 2.80 24.54 -28.09
CA SER A 322 2.80 25.72 -28.99
C SER A 322 1.49 26.51 -28.97
N ASP A 323 0.36 25.86 -28.60
CA ASP A 323 -0.95 26.50 -28.52
C ASP A 323 -1.77 25.91 -27.35
N SER A 324 -1.90 26.65 -26.25
CA SER A 324 -2.62 26.22 -25.07
C SER A 324 -4.14 26.00 -25.26
N LYS A 325 -4.68 26.38 -26.43
CA LYS A 325 -6.07 26.08 -26.81
C LYS A 325 -6.24 24.66 -27.35
N VAL A 326 -5.14 24.05 -27.80
CA VAL A 326 -5.14 22.70 -28.35
C VAL A 326 -4.79 21.70 -27.27
N LEU A 327 -5.68 20.73 -27.06
CA LEU A 327 -5.49 19.65 -26.09
C LEU A 327 -5.80 18.30 -26.73
N TYR A 328 -5.19 17.27 -26.16
CA TYR A 328 -5.51 15.88 -26.47
C TYR A 328 -5.81 15.12 -25.17
N ALA A 329 -6.82 14.25 -25.21
CA ALA A 329 -7.21 13.42 -24.09
C ALA A 329 -7.36 11.96 -24.52
N GLY A 330 -6.72 11.06 -23.76
CA GLY A 330 -6.82 9.62 -23.94
C GLY A 330 -7.89 9.04 -23.02
N LEU A 331 -8.96 8.48 -23.59
CA LEU A 331 -10.05 7.84 -22.85
C LEU A 331 -9.92 6.33 -22.93
N SER A 332 -9.85 5.72 -21.76
CA SER A 332 -9.88 4.25 -21.58
C SER A 332 -11.31 3.73 -21.46
N ARG A 333 -11.48 2.43 -21.64
CA ARG A 333 -12.77 1.76 -21.47
C ARG A 333 -12.91 1.27 -20.02
N ILE A 334 -14.05 1.48 -19.38
CA ILE A 334 -14.33 1.03 -18.01
C ILE A 334 -15.10 -0.28 -18.00
N GLU A 335 -16.04 -0.50 -18.93
CA GLU A 335 -16.91 -1.68 -18.96
C GLU A 335 -17.23 -2.18 -20.36
N LYS A 336 -17.97 -3.33 -20.41
CA LYS A 336 -18.37 -4.15 -21.57
C LYS A 336 -18.69 -3.37 -22.86
N ASP A 337 -18.48 -4.03 -23.94
CA ASP A 337 -18.71 -3.86 -25.40
C ASP A 337 -19.60 -2.72 -25.95
N THR A 338 -20.15 -1.84 -25.13
CA THR A 338 -21.07 -0.76 -25.51
C THR A 338 -20.62 0.65 -25.14
N ASP A 339 -19.38 0.84 -24.62
CA ASP A 339 -18.92 2.18 -24.25
C ASP A 339 -18.40 2.92 -25.48
N PRO A 340 -19.13 3.93 -26.02
CA PRO A 340 -18.78 4.62 -27.25
C PRO A 340 -17.59 5.57 -27.09
N ASP A 341 -17.10 5.79 -25.87
CA ASP A 341 -16.24 6.94 -25.53
C ASP A 341 -14.74 6.61 -25.51
N PHE A 342 -14.33 5.41 -25.92
CA PHE A 342 -12.92 5.03 -26.01
C PHE A 342 -12.21 5.75 -27.16
N GLY A 343 -10.98 6.22 -26.93
CA GLY A 343 -10.13 6.76 -28.01
C GLY A 343 -9.34 7.99 -27.64
N LEU A 344 -8.78 8.62 -28.68
CA LEU A 344 -8.10 9.90 -28.62
C LEU A 344 -9.05 11.03 -29.00
N TYR A 345 -9.19 11.99 -28.13
CA TYR A 345 -9.98 13.20 -28.35
C TYR A 345 -9.07 14.41 -28.51
N ARG A 346 -9.45 15.32 -29.39
CA ARG A 346 -8.79 16.62 -29.59
C ARG A 346 -9.76 17.76 -29.33
N SER A 347 -9.31 18.77 -28.60
CA SER A 347 -9.94 20.08 -28.49
C SER A 347 -9.08 21.13 -29.21
N SER A 348 -9.69 22.17 -29.72
CA SER A 348 -9.03 23.38 -30.28
C SER A 348 -9.55 24.67 -29.66
N ASP A 349 -10.32 24.60 -28.59
CA ASP A 349 -11.01 25.71 -27.93
C ASP A 349 -10.81 25.67 -26.41
N SER A 350 -9.62 25.28 -25.97
CA SER A 350 -9.26 25.19 -24.54
C SER A 350 -10.08 24.17 -23.74
N GLY A 351 -10.51 23.08 -24.39
CA GLY A 351 -11.23 22.00 -23.76
C GLY A 351 -12.75 22.21 -23.63
N ASP A 352 -13.32 23.22 -24.30
CA ASP A 352 -14.77 23.44 -24.28
C ASP A 352 -15.51 22.40 -25.13
N THR A 353 -14.98 22.06 -26.32
CA THR A 353 -15.53 21.01 -27.19
C THR A 353 -14.44 20.00 -27.60
N TRP A 354 -14.86 18.78 -27.92
CA TRP A 354 -13.98 17.66 -28.20
C TRP A 354 -14.42 16.89 -29.44
N THR A 355 -13.44 16.53 -30.28
CA THR A 355 -13.61 15.66 -31.44
C THR A 355 -12.84 14.35 -31.26
N ASN A 356 -13.50 13.22 -31.41
CA ASN A 356 -12.84 11.92 -31.41
C ASN A 356 -12.06 11.70 -32.71
N LEU A 357 -10.76 11.47 -32.60
CA LEU A 357 -9.86 11.21 -33.74
C LEU A 357 -9.82 9.73 -34.14
N PHE A 358 -10.32 8.81 -33.32
CA PHE A 358 -10.27 7.37 -33.53
C PHE A 358 -11.64 6.70 -33.44
N SER A 359 -12.66 7.26 -34.09
CA SER A 359 -13.96 6.62 -34.15
C SER A 359 -13.94 5.38 -35.06
N ALA A 360 -14.51 4.27 -34.61
CA ALA A 360 -15.04 3.13 -35.39
C ALA A 360 -14.09 2.17 -36.12
N GLN A 361 -12.78 2.35 -36.20
CA GLN A 361 -11.90 1.46 -36.99
C GLN A 361 -11.29 0.29 -36.21
N TYR A 362 -11.49 0.22 -34.90
CA TYR A 362 -10.84 -0.79 -34.07
C TYR A 362 -11.86 -1.48 -33.18
N ASP A 363 -12.16 -2.73 -33.54
CA ASP A 363 -12.87 -3.67 -32.68
C ASP A 363 -11.95 -4.04 -31.51
N LEU A 364 -12.05 -3.29 -30.42
CA LEU A 364 -11.15 -3.34 -29.29
C LEU A 364 -11.93 -3.75 -28.05
N ALA A 365 -12.41 -4.98 -28.06
CA ALA A 365 -13.37 -5.53 -27.12
C ALA A 365 -12.99 -5.40 -25.62
N ARG A 366 -11.72 -5.10 -25.26
CA ARG A 366 -11.28 -4.96 -23.86
C ARG A 366 -10.06 -4.05 -23.68
N ARG A 367 -10.10 -2.79 -24.10
CA ARG A 367 -8.94 -1.91 -23.95
C ARG A 367 -8.97 -1.19 -22.62
N ARG A 368 -7.92 -1.39 -21.84
CA ARG A 368 -7.82 -0.94 -20.43
C ARG A 368 -7.09 0.37 -20.26
N ASP A 369 -6.15 0.72 -21.14
CA ASP A 369 -5.35 1.93 -20.98
C ASP A 369 -5.17 2.68 -22.30
N PHE A 370 -5.11 4.02 -22.21
CA PHE A 370 -4.86 4.92 -23.30
C PHE A 370 -4.00 6.10 -22.84
N ARG A 371 -2.80 6.24 -23.44
CA ARG A 371 -1.86 7.30 -23.10
C ARG A 371 -1.59 8.15 -24.32
N VAL A 372 -1.28 9.44 -24.09
CA VAL A 372 -0.93 10.39 -25.13
C VAL A 372 0.26 11.25 -24.70
N ALA A 373 1.20 11.49 -25.63
CA ALA A 373 2.30 12.41 -25.44
C ALA A 373 2.49 13.26 -26.68
N ILE A 374 2.83 14.54 -26.49
CA ILE A 374 3.19 15.47 -27.56
C ILE A 374 4.67 15.80 -27.43
N SER A 375 5.43 15.78 -28.53
CA SER A 375 6.82 16.21 -28.49
C SER A 375 6.92 17.72 -28.30
N PRO A 376 7.58 18.22 -27.25
CA PRO A 376 7.83 19.64 -27.08
C PRO A 376 8.74 20.21 -28.18
N ALA A 377 9.63 19.38 -28.75
CA ALA A 377 10.53 19.78 -29.85
C ALA A 377 9.79 19.96 -31.18
N ASN A 378 8.70 19.21 -31.39
CA ASN A 378 7.84 19.34 -32.56
C ASN A 378 6.39 19.01 -32.21
N PRO A 379 5.54 19.99 -31.87
CA PRO A 379 4.17 19.78 -31.44
C PRO A 379 3.25 19.09 -32.45
N ARG A 380 3.67 19.00 -33.71
CA ARG A 380 2.96 18.19 -34.72
C ARG A 380 3.18 16.69 -34.54
N MET A 381 4.21 16.30 -33.78
CA MET A 381 4.46 14.89 -33.44
C MET A 381 3.69 14.51 -32.16
N ILE A 382 2.74 13.62 -32.37
CA ILE A 382 1.87 13.09 -31.30
C ILE A 382 2.05 11.59 -31.24
N TYR A 383 2.23 11.08 -30.05
CA TYR A 383 2.30 9.66 -29.77
C TYR A 383 1.08 9.23 -28.96
N THR A 384 0.52 8.08 -29.28
CA THR A 384 -0.51 7.44 -28.47
C THR A 384 -0.13 5.99 -28.22
N TYR A 385 -0.23 5.59 -26.98
CA TYR A 385 -0.06 4.20 -26.57
C TYR A 385 -1.39 3.68 -26.06
N PHE A 386 -1.80 2.53 -26.53
CA PHE A 386 -3.02 1.90 -26.05
C PHE A 386 -2.88 0.38 -26.12
N GLY A 387 -3.53 -0.29 -25.19
CA GLY A 387 -3.46 -1.73 -25.09
C GLY A 387 -4.67 -2.35 -24.42
N GLY A 388 -4.86 -3.63 -24.68
CA GLY A 388 -5.95 -4.42 -24.13
C GLY A 388 -5.97 -5.82 -24.72
N PHE A 389 -6.98 -6.60 -24.36
CA PHE A 389 -7.09 -7.99 -24.79
C PHE A 389 -7.96 -8.09 -26.05
N VAL A 390 -7.48 -8.83 -27.05
CA VAL A 390 -8.23 -9.28 -28.22
C VAL A 390 -8.42 -10.80 -28.07
N GLY A 391 -9.59 -11.23 -27.62
CA GLY A 391 -9.79 -12.60 -27.18
C GLY A 391 -8.97 -12.88 -25.91
N SER A 392 -8.09 -13.89 -25.95
CA SER A 392 -7.13 -14.20 -24.88
C SER A 392 -5.76 -13.53 -25.08
N ASN A 393 -5.54 -12.86 -26.20
CA ASN A 393 -4.24 -12.28 -26.54
C ASN A 393 -4.20 -10.80 -26.14
N LEU A 394 -3.10 -10.39 -25.54
CA LEU A 394 -2.80 -8.99 -25.27
C LEU A 394 -2.34 -8.32 -26.58
N ASP A 395 -2.99 -7.21 -26.95
CA ASP A 395 -2.62 -6.38 -28.11
C ASP A 395 -2.31 -4.96 -27.62
N ALA A 396 -1.03 -4.58 -27.70
CA ALA A 396 -0.56 -3.25 -27.35
C ALA A 396 0.09 -2.59 -28.56
N ARG A 397 -0.24 -1.33 -28.76
CA ARG A 397 0.22 -0.56 -29.94
C ARG A 397 0.64 0.84 -29.57
N LEU A 398 1.70 1.30 -30.19
CA LEU A 398 2.02 2.71 -30.32
C LEU A 398 1.56 3.20 -31.68
N ARG A 399 0.93 4.37 -31.72
CA ARG A 399 0.67 5.11 -32.94
C ARG A 399 1.32 6.49 -32.84
N PHE A 400 1.87 6.96 -33.92
CA PHE A 400 2.38 8.31 -33.97
C PHE A 400 1.90 9.05 -35.21
N SER A 401 1.72 10.36 -35.06
CA SER A 401 1.37 11.30 -36.09
C SER A 401 2.49 12.32 -36.24
N THR A 402 2.76 12.77 -37.46
CA THR A 402 3.70 13.86 -37.75
C THR A 402 2.99 15.14 -38.24
N ASP A 403 1.66 15.13 -38.24
CA ASP A 403 0.80 16.18 -38.80
C ASP A 403 -0.33 16.61 -37.87
N ALA A 404 -0.04 16.61 -36.56
CA ALA A 404 -0.98 17.00 -35.46
C ALA A 404 -2.25 16.14 -35.41
N GLY A 405 -2.13 14.85 -35.71
CA GLY A 405 -3.21 13.87 -35.57
C GLY A 405 -4.08 13.72 -36.82
N THR A 406 -3.67 14.26 -37.99
CA THR A 406 -4.41 14.09 -39.25
C THR A 406 -4.19 12.71 -39.83
N THR A 407 -2.95 12.24 -39.85
CA THR A 407 -2.58 10.88 -40.28
C THR A 407 -1.78 10.16 -39.20
N TRP A 408 -1.83 8.83 -39.21
CA TRP A 408 -1.24 8.01 -38.16
C TRP A 408 -0.48 6.81 -38.71
N THR A 409 0.65 6.49 -38.10
CA THR A 409 1.45 5.30 -38.37
C THR A 409 1.41 4.36 -37.14
N ASP A 410 1.10 3.11 -37.39
CA ASP A 410 1.05 2.08 -36.33
C ASP A 410 2.42 1.43 -36.13
N ARG A 411 2.75 1.13 -34.86
CA ARG A 411 3.91 0.36 -34.44
C ARG A 411 3.45 -0.72 -33.47
N PHE A 412 3.93 -1.94 -33.67
CA PHE A 412 3.69 -3.06 -32.79
C PHE A 412 4.75 -3.12 -31.69
N LEU A 413 4.36 -3.47 -30.48
CA LEU A 413 5.20 -3.46 -29.30
C LEU A 413 5.61 -4.89 -28.88
N TRP A 414 6.15 -5.67 -29.82
CA TRP A 414 6.51 -7.07 -29.60
C TRP A 414 7.61 -7.27 -28.54
N THR A 415 8.42 -6.27 -28.28
CA THR A 415 9.58 -6.34 -27.36
C THR A 415 9.32 -5.67 -26.03
N ILE A 416 8.15 -5.06 -25.85
CA ILE A 416 7.78 -4.38 -24.61
C ILE A 416 6.91 -5.32 -23.79
N ASP A 417 7.25 -5.47 -22.53
CA ASP A 417 6.41 -6.19 -21.59
C ASP A 417 5.12 -5.41 -21.30
N THR A 418 4.00 -5.99 -21.67
CA THR A 418 2.68 -5.38 -21.58
C THR A 418 1.73 -6.14 -20.63
N ALA A 419 2.27 -7.07 -19.83
CA ALA A 419 1.48 -7.97 -18.97
C ALA A 419 0.61 -7.20 -17.95
N GLN A 420 1.09 -6.06 -17.46
CA GLN A 420 0.41 -5.26 -16.45
C GLN A 420 -0.16 -3.93 -16.98
N LEU A 421 -0.70 -3.93 -18.20
CA LEU A 421 -1.36 -2.76 -18.79
C LEU A 421 -2.45 -2.18 -17.88
N GLY A 422 -2.40 -0.85 -17.70
CA GLY A 422 -3.33 -0.11 -16.84
C GLY A 422 -2.83 0.06 -15.40
N TYR A 423 -1.88 -0.75 -14.96
CA TYR A 423 -1.23 -0.58 -13.67
C TYR A 423 0.02 0.31 -13.77
N ASN A 424 1.02 -0.08 -14.54
CA ASN A 424 2.34 0.54 -14.60
C ASN A 424 2.66 1.23 -15.95
N THR A 425 1.65 1.74 -16.66
CA THR A 425 1.84 2.32 -17.98
C THR A 425 1.86 3.85 -17.97
N TYR A 426 2.87 4.44 -18.62
CA TYR A 426 2.88 5.83 -19.06
C TYR A 426 3.60 5.97 -20.39
N LEU A 427 3.40 7.14 -21.05
CA LEU A 427 4.03 7.54 -22.30
C LEU A 427 4.64 8.93 -22.11
N ALA A 428 5.90 9.13 -22.53
CA ALA A 428 6.58 10.41 -22.47
C ALA A 428 7.38 10.65 -23.75
N ALA A 429 7.28 11.86 -24.32
CA ALA A 429 8.09 12.29 -25.45
C ALA A 429 9.31 13.08 -24.95
N ASP A 430 10.45 12.89 -25.60
CA ASP A 430 11.66 13.62 -25.28
C ASP A 430 11.47 15.13 -25.57
N PRO A 431 11.91 16.03 -24.66
CA PRO A 431 11.72 17.45 -24.84
C PRO A 431 12.56 18.08 -25.97
N GLN A 432 13.61 17.41 -26.46
CA GLN A 432 14.53 17.95 -27.48
C GLN A 432 14.51 17.18 -28.81
N ASP A 433 14.23 15.88 -28.78
CA ASP A 433 14.18 15.03 -29.98
C ASP A 433 12.77 14.52 -30.25
N PRO A 434 12.11 14.97 -31.32
CA PRO A 434 10.73 14.56 -31.60
C PRO A 434 10.57 13.08 -31.95
N LEU A 435 11.64 12.37 -32.32
CA LEU A 435 11.61 10.94 -32.63
C LEU A 435 11.89 10.06 -31.39
N THR A 436 12.33 10.69 -30.29
CA THR A 436 12.58 9.95 -29.05
C THR A 436 11.34 9.91 -28.16
N VAL A 437 10.96 8.68 -27.78
CA VAL A 437 9.78 8.42 -26.96
C VAL A 437 10.09 7.31 -25.92
N TYR A 438 9.47 7.42 -24.74
CA TYR A 438 9.65 6.50 -23.63
C TYR A 438 8.31 5.85 -23.27
N ILE A 439 8.33 4.55 -22.99
CA ILE A 439 7.20 3.80 -22.44
C ILE A 439 7.64 3.20 -21.10
N GLY A 440 6.90 3.52 -20.04
CA GLY A 440 6.98 2.81 -18.77
C GLY A 440 6.06 1.59 -18.80
N SER A 441 6.56 0.50 -18.28
CA SER A 441 5.86 -0.75 -17.99
C SER A 441 6.50 -1.35 -16.73
N ARG A 442 6.69 -2.67 -16.61
CA ARG A 442 7.58 -3.21 -15.57
C ARG A 442 9.00 -2.65 -15.67
N ASP A 443 9.45 -2.38 -16.90
CA ASP A 443 10.69 -1.70 -17.22
C ASP A 443 10.45 -0.37 -17.97
N LEU A 444 11.51 0.43 -18.10
CA LEU A 444 11.53 1.63 -18.92
C LEU A 444 12.11 1.31 -20.29
N PHE A 445 11.35 1.57 -21.32
CA PHE A 445 11.75 1.41 -22.72
C PHE A 445 11.92 2.76 -23.39
N LYS A 446 12.94 2.89 -24.25
CA LYS A 446 13.26 4.07 -25.06
C LYS A 446 13.32 3.70 -26.53
N SER A 447 12.68 4.49 -27.36
CA SER A 447 12.85 4.50 -28.82
C SER A 447 13.44 5.83 -29.26
N THR A 448 14.31 5.82 -30.28
CA THR A 448 14.88 7.03 -30.91
C THR A 448 14.50 7.16 -32.41
N ASP A 449 13.55 6.34 -32.86
CA ASP A 449 13.11 6.26 -34.25
C ASP A 449 11.57 6.27 -34.39
N GLY A 450 10.88 6.94 -33.47
CA GLY A 450 9.43 7.06 -33.50
C GLY A 450 8.69 5.74 -33.16
N GLY A 451 9.30 4.87 -32.37
CA GLY A 451 8.72 3.60 -31.95
C GLY A 451 9.00 2.43 -32.89
N GLY A 452 9.93 2.57 -33.84
CA GLY A 452 10.33 1.50 -34.75
C GLY A 452 11.18 0.42 -34.08
N SER A 453 12.05 0.85 -33.16
CA SER A 453 12.90 -0.02 -32.33
C SER A 453 12.93 0.48 -30.89
N TRP A 454 13.19 -0.44 -29.93
CA TRP A 454 13.15 -0.17 -28.51
C TRP A 454 14.36 -0.71 -27.79
N THR A 455 14.87 0.07 -26.84
CA THR A 455 15.92 -0.33 -25.90
C THR A 455 15.32 -0.35 -24.50
N ASN A 456 15.48 -1.47 -23.79
CA ASN A 456 15.18 -1.56 -22.37
C ASN A 456 16.27 -0.87 -21.57
N LEU A 457 15.97 0.22 -20.88
CA LEU A 457 16.93 1.02 -20.11
C LEU A 457 17.14 0.49 -18.70
N THR A 458 16.14 -0.20 -18.12
CA THR A 458 16.22 -0.68 -16.75
C THR A 458 16.57 -2.16 -16.65
N GLY A 459 16.28 -2.95 -17.69
CA GLY A 459 16.77 -4.31 -17.86
C GLY A 459 16.45 -5.29 -16.73
N ASN A 460 15.35 -5.07 -15.98
CA ASN A 460 14.95 -5.97 -14.91
C ASN A 460 14.36 -7.27 -15.46
N PHE A 461 13.75 -7.20 -16.64
CA PHE A 461 13.14 -8.36 -17.29
C PHE A 461 13.76 -8.62 -18.66
N TYR A 462 13.83 -9.89 -19.05
CA TYR A 462 14.21 -10.32 -20.40
C TYR A 462 13.20 -11.35 -20.91
N ASP A 463 13.00 -11.40 -22.22
CA ASP A 463 12.18 -12.42 -22.84
C ASP A 463 13.00 -13.73 -22.96
N SER A 464 12.58 -14.74 -22.22
CA SER A 464 13.20 -16.07 -22.24
C SER A 464 12.70 -16.97 -23.37
N GLY A 465 11.78 -16.50 -24.23
CA GLY A 465 11.06 -17.31 -25.21
C GLY A 465 9.91 -18.13 -24.59
N ALA A 466 9.81 -18.19 -23.26
CA ALA A 466 8.69 -18.75 -22.50
C ALA A 466 7.93 -17.67 -21.71
N GLY A 467 8.25 -16.40 -21.96
CA GLY A 467 7.73 -15.21 -21.28
C GLY A 467 8.84 -14.39 -20.62
N PHE A 468 8.48 -13.23 -20.12
CA PHE A 468 9.41 -12.33 -19.45
C PHE A 468 9.82 -12.87 -18.08
N GLN A 469 11.11 -12.86 -17.81
CA GLN A 469 11.72 -13.31 -16.54
C GLN A 469 12.66 -12.23 -15.98
N TYR A 470 12.90 -12.24 -14.65
CA TYR A 470 13.86 -11.34 -14.04
C TYR A 470 15.27 -11.54 -14.58
N ALA A 471 15.92 -10.46 -14.98
CA ALA A 471 17.28 -10.48 -15.49
C ALA A 471 18.29 -10.49 -14.34
N PRO A 472 19.26 -11.40 -14.32
CA PRO A 472 20.36 -11.33 -13.38
C PRO A 472 21.19 -10.06 -13.61
N GLY A 473 21.24 -9.14 -12.63
CA GLY A 473 22.04 -7.94 -12.71
C GLY A 473 21.37 -6.77 -13.45
N GLY A 474 20.05 -6.59 -13.28
CA GLY A 474 19.31 -5.43 -13.77
C GLY A 474 19.83 -4.07 -13.25
N SER A 475 19.22 -2.98 -13.67
CA SER A 475 19.69 -1.64 -13.32
C SER A 475 19.31 -1.22 -11.89
N ALA A 476 19.88 -0.10 -11.41
CA ALA A 476 19.65 0.44 -10.08
C ALA A 476 18.27 1.13 -9.96
N THR A 477 17.19 0.47 -10.38
CA THR A 477 15.83 0.94 -10.24
C THR A 477 14.87 -0.22 -10.07
N HIS A 478 13.88 -0.05 -9.21
CA HIS A 478 12.80 -1.01 -9.00
C HIS A 478 11.94 -1.19 -10.27
N THR A 479 11.23 -2.30 -10.34
CA THR A 479 10.23 -2.57 -11.38
C THR A 479 8.99 -1.67 -11.24
N ASP A 480 8.08 -1.79 -12.20
CA ASP A 480 6.74 -1.17 -12.21
C ASP A 480 6.77 0.36 -12.25
N GLN A 481 7.06 0.87 -13.44
CA GLN A 481 7.26 2.29 -13.68
C GLN A 481 5.94 3.04 -13.74
N HIS A 482 5.80 4.16 -13.00
CA HIS A 482 4.56 4.96 -12.90
C HIS A 482 4.70 6.40 -13.36
N ALA A 483 5.90 6.97 -13.27
CA ALA A 483 6.14 8.36 -13.60
C ALA A 483 7.53 8.57 -14.21
N LEU A 484 7.61 9.51 -15.16
CA LEU A 484 8.85 10.06 -15.68
C LEU A 484 8.75 11.60 -15.69
N ALA A 485 9.77 12.28 -15.16
CA ALA A 485 9.84 13.74 -15.17
C ALA A 485 11.23 14.21 -15.59
N PHE A 486 11.30 14.94 -16.70
CA PHE A 486 12.56 15.53 -17.19
C PHE A 486 12.96 16.73 -16.34
N SER A 487 14.27 16.92 -16.17
CA SER A 487 14.84 18.15 -15.63
C SER A 487 14.73 19.27 -16.68
N PRO A 488 14.13 20.43 -16.35
CA PRO A 488 14.04 21.55 -17.29
C PRO A 488 15.40 22.13 -17.70
N ALA A 489 16.41 21.97 -16.85
CA ALA A 489 17.77 22.49 -17.08
C ALA A 489 18.63 21.57 -17.96
N ASN A 490 18.35 20.25 -17.92
CA ASN A 490 19.12 19.25 -18.66
C ASN A 490 18.25 18.06 -19.01
N PRO A 491 17.85 17.85 -20.27
CA PRO A 491 16.97 16.76 -20.68
C PRO A 491 17.62 15.36 -20.58
N ASN A 492 18.94 15.27 -20.48
CA ASN A 492 19.63 14.01 -20.18
C ASN A 492 19.43 13.59 -18.72
N GLU A 493 18.90 14.50 -17.90
CA GLU A 493 18.56 14.25 -16.50
C GLU A 493 17.04 14.09 -16.36
N PHE A 494 16.61 12.94 -15.84
CA PHE A 494 15.21 12.71 -15.53
C PHE A 494 15.04 11.79 -14.32
N TYR A 495 13.85 11.86 -13.76
CA TYR A 495 13.44 11.11 -12.58
C TYR A 495 12.43 10.05 -12.97
N LEU A 496 12.51 8.89 -12.33
CA LEU A 496 11.53 7.80 -12.42
C LEU A 496 10.84 7.62 -11.08
N GLY A 497 9.53 7.43 -11.12
CA GLY A 497 8.71 6.95 -9.99
C GLY A 497 8.24 5.53 -10.29
N ASN A 498 8.43 4.63 -9.33
CA ASN A 498 8.06 3.22 -9.43
C ASN A 498 7.59 2.66 -8.07
N ASP A 499 7.36 1.34 -7.99
CA ASP A 499 6.89 0.70 -6.74
C ASP A 499 7.96 0.67 -5.63
N GLY A 500 9.22 0.88 -5.95
CA GLY A 500 10.31 1.04 -4.98
C GLY A 500 10.66 2.48 -4.63
N GLY A 501 9.99 3.49 -5.22
CA GLY A 501 10.21 4.90 -4.90
C GLY A 501 10.69 5.76 -6.06
N VAL A 502 11.79 6.48 -5.88
CA VAL A 502 12.36 7.43 -6.84
C VAL A 502 13.74 7.03 -7.26
N SER A 503 13.99 7.00 -8.56
CA SER A 503 15.31 6.87 -9.17
C SER A 503 15.60 8.04 -10.09
N LYS A 504 16.87 8.33 -10.35
CA LYS A 504 17.33 9.43 -11.18
C LYS A 504 18.44 8.97 -12.13
N THR A 505 18.40 9.43 -13.35
CA THR A 505 19.52 9.39 -14.32
C THR A 505 20.04 10.78 -14.59
N THR A 506 21.33 10.91 -14.93
CA THR A 506 21.98 12.13 -15.40
C THR A 506 22.67 11.93 -16.76
N ASP A 507 22.56 10.74 -17.32
CA ASP A 507 23.23 10.27 -18.53
C ASP A 507 22.25 9.66 -19.55
N ASN A 508 21.01 10.22 -19.58
CA ASN A 508 19.97 9.84 -20.54
C ASN A 508 19.53 8.36 -20.46
N GLY A 509 19.58 7.81 -19.24
CA GLY A 509 19.16 6.44 -18.95
C GLY A 509 20.25 5.38 -19.08
N ALA A 510 21.51 5.76 -19.27
CA ALA A 510 22.62 4.79 -19.27
C ALA A 510 22.90 4.23 -17.88
N SER A 511 22.64 5.03 -16.84
CA SER A 511 22.69 4.56 -15.45
C SER A 511 21.61 5.25 -14.60
N PHE A 512 21.26 4.61 -13.47
CA PHE A 512 20.29 5.14 -12.51
C PHE A 512 20.85 5.09 -11.09
N SER A 513 20.41 6.02 -10.26
CA SER A 513 20.69 6.05 -8.83
C SER A 513 19.40 6.22 -8.03
N SER A 514 19.26 5.46 -6.94
CA SER A 514 18.13 5.56 -6.03
C SER A 514 18.20 6.84 -5.19
N LEU A 515 17.07 7.53 -5.03
CA LEU A 515 16.92 8.75 -4.22
C LEU A 515 16.08 8.53 -2.95
N ASN A 516 15.93 7.30 -2.50
CA ASN A 516 14.96 6.90 -1.47
C ASN A 516 15.42 7.13 -0.02
N ARG A 517 16.64 7.58 0.20
CA ARG A 517 17.29 7.66 1.51
C ARG A 517 16.45 8.27 2.64
N THR A 518 15.61 9.25 2.33
CA THR A 518 14.79 9.98 3.32
C THR A 518 13.29 9.78 3.12
N LEU A 519 12.89 8.94 2.15
CA LEU A 519 11.49 8.64 1.88
C LEU A 519 11.00 7.51 2.79
N THR A 520 9.90 7.73 3.49
CA THR A 520 9.21 6.73 4.29
C THR A 520 7.87 6.45 3.64
N LEU A 521 7.84 5.53 2.66
CA LEU A 521 6.67 5.28 1.82
C LEU A 521 6.19 3.83 1.85
N SER A 522 6.85 2.95 2.62
CA SER A 522 6.51 1.52 2.66
C SER A 522 5.06 1.29 3.06
N GLN A 523 4.38 0.43 2.31
CA GLN A 523 2.96 0.10 2.43
C GLN A 523 2.80 -1.22 3.21
N PHE A 524 2.80 -1.13 4.55
CA PHE A 524 2.70 -2.31 5.41
C PHE A 524 1.29 -2.91 5.42
N ILE A 525 1.21 -4.23 5.27
CA ILE A 525 0.00 -5.05 5.39
C ILE A 525 -0.15 -5.56 6.83
N GLY A 526 0.94 -6.01 7.44
CA GLY A 526 0.97 -6.53 8.80
C GLY A 526 2.28 -6.22 9.50
N ILE A 527 2.29 -6.34 10.82
CA ILE A 527 3.46 -6.13 11.67
C ILE A 527 3.47 -7.15 12.81
N ALA A 528 4.63 -7.68 13.15
CA ALA A 528 4.87 -8.53 14.31
C ALA A 528 6.06 -7.98 15.11
N LEU A 529 5.81 -7.61 16.36
CA LEU A 529 6.81 -7.12 17.29
C LEU A 529 7.41 -8.28 18.08
N HIS A 530 8.73 -8.33 18.20
CA HIS A 530 9.41 -9.37 18.98
C HIS A 530 8.92 -9.34 20.44
N PRO A 531 8.60 -10.52 21.03
CA PRO A 531 7.91 -10.60 22.31
C PRO A 531 8.68 -9.97 23.48
N THR A 532 10.01 -9.95 23.44
CA THR A 532 10.86 -9.47 24.55
C THR A 532 11.84 -8.37 24.13
N ASN A 533 12.11 -8.19 22.83
CA ASN A 533 13.00 -7.15 22.33
C ASN A 533 12.24 -6.15 21.44
N PRO A 534 11.83 -4.99 21.95
CA PRO A 534 11.03 -4.03 21.18
C PRO A 534 11.80 -3.39 20.00
N ALA A 535 13.11 -3.55 19.91
CA ALA A 535 13.89 -3.06 18.80
C ALA A 535 13.78 -3.95 17.53
N ILE A 536 13.28 -5.18 17.69
CA ILE A 536 13.13 -6.13 16.57
C ILE A 536 11.66 -6.25 16.19
N SER A 537 11.35 -6.06 14.92
CA SER A 537 10.02 -6.28 14.36
C SER A 537 10.10 -6.74 12.91
N TYR A 538 9.04 -7.41 12.46
CA TYR A 538 8.90 -7.91 11.10
C TYR A 538 7.58 -7.44 10.54
N GLY A 539 7.55 -7.06 9.26
CA GLY A 539 6.29 -6.67 8.62
C GLY A 539 6.31 -6.91 7.13
N GLY A 540 5.21 -7.43 6.59
CA GLY A 540 5.04 -7.60 5.16
C GLY A 540 4.60 -6.29 4.53
N THR A 541 5.18 -5.96 3.38
CA THR A 541 4.88 -4.75 2.62
C THR A 541 4.47 -5.08 1.20
N GLN A 542 3.61 -4.29 0.63
CA GLN A 542 3.28 -4.37 -0.79
C GLN A 542 4.52 -4.04 -1.62
N ASP A 543 4.79 -4.84 -2.66
CA ASP A 543 5.82 -4.69 -3.70
C ASP A 543 7.28 -4.68 -3.19
N ASN A 544 7.52 -4.50 -1.88
CA ASN A 544 8.84 -4.39 -1.27
C ASN A 544 9.10 -5.46 -0.19
N GLY A 545 8.46 -6.58 -0.33
CA GLY A 545 8.69 -7.81 0.42
C GLY A 545 8.33 -7.77 1.90
N THR A 546 8.84 -8.75 2.65
CA THR A 546 8.78 -8.74 4.10
C THR A 546 10.06 -8.13 4.66
N GLN A 547 9.87 -7.12 5.51
CA GLN A 547 10.93 -6.33 6.11
C GLN A 547 11.23 -6.80 7.54
N ILE A 548 12.49 -6.78 7.93
CA ILE A 548 12.93 -6.92 9.33
C ILE A 548 13.54 -5.60 9.82
N ARG A 549 13.15 -5.16 11.00
CA ARG A 549 13.85 -4.16 11.78
C ARG A 549 14.80 -4.88 12.74
N SER A 550 16.09 -4.60 12.64
CA SER A 550 17.14 -5.15 13.53
C SER A 550 17.29 -4.31 14.81
N ALA A 551 17.98 -4.87 15.79
CA ALA A 551 18.17 -4.22 17.09
C ALA A 551 18.93 -2.87 17.01
N ASP A 552 19.69 -2.62 15.95
CA ASP A 552 20.37 -1.34 15.65
C ASP A 552 19.44 -0.35 14.91
N SER A 553 18.15 -0.66 14.80
CA SER A 553 17.12 0.14 14.11
C SER A 553 17.26 0.19 12.59
N THR A 554 18.07 -0.67 11.98
CA THR A 554 18.12 -0.81 10.52
C THR A 554 16.96 -1.68 10.02
N TRP A 555 16.48 -1.39 8.81
CA TRP A 555 15.47 -2.18 8.13
C TRP A 555 16.04 -2.85 6.90
N GLN A 556 15.66 -4.09 6.67
CA GLN A 556 16.12 -4.89 5.55
C GLN A 556 15.00 -5.77 5.03
N GLU A 557 14.91 -5.94 3.71
CA GLU A 557 14.04 -6.93 3.08
C GLU A 557 14.62 -8.33 3.26
N VAL A 558 13.78 -9.28 3.68
CA VAL A 558 14.17 -10.68 3.88
C VAL A 558 13.41 -11.67 3.00
N LEU A 559 12.24 -11.29 2.50
CA LEU A 559 11.44 -12.01 1.51
C LEU A 559 10.92 -11.01 0.49
N THR A 560 11.08 -11.28 -0.79
CA THR A 560 10.72 -10.34 -1.87
C THR A 560 9.25 -10.40 -2.26
N GLY A 561 8.81 -9.45 -3.09
CA GLY A 561 7.46 -9.34 -3.66
C GLY A 561 6.42 -8.78 -2.70
N ASP A 562 5.18 -9.27 -2.76
CA ASP A 562 4.07 -8.83 -1.90
C ASP A 562 4.08 -9.52 -0.53
N GLY A 563 4.73 -8.92 0.46
CA GLY A 563 4.73 -9.41 1.84
C GLY A 563 3.38 -9.20 2.54
N GLY A 564 2.90 -10.21 3.25
CA GLY A 564 1.62 -10.19 3.98
C GLY A 564 1.77 -10.18 5.49
N HIS A 565 1.09 -11.11 6.16
CA HIS A 565 1.14 -11.24 7.62
C HIS A 565 2.39 -11.96 8.09
N VAL A 566 2.84 -11.64 9.29
CA VAL A 566 4.02 -12.24 9.92
C VAL A 566 3.65 -12.78 11.30
N VAL A 567 4.14 -13.96 11.65
CA VAL A 567 4.01 -14.58 12.97
C VAL A 567 5.39 -14.93 13.50
N ILE A 568 5.75 -14.38 14.65
CA ILE A 568 6.94 -14.76 15.41
C ILE A 568 6.57 -15.91 16.35
N ASN A 569 7.34 -17.00 16.33
CA ASN A 569 7.12 -18.10 17.25
C ASN A 569 7.39 -17.65 18.72
N PRO A 570 6.41 -17.68 19.62
CA PRO A 570 6.58 -17.13 20.96
C PRO A 570 7.52 -17.99 21.85
N LEU A 571 7.71 -19.26 21.52
CA LEU A 571 8.60 -20.18 22.24
C LEU A 571 10.05 -20.11 21.76
N ASP A 572 10.25 -19.75 20.50
CA ASP A 572 11.55 -19.51 19.89
C ASP A 572 11.44 -18.34 18.91
N PRO A 573 11.63 -17.10 19.36
CA PRO A 573 11.49 -15.93 18.51
C PRO A 573 12.48 -15.83 17.34
N SER A 574 13.48 -16.69 17.29
CA SER A 574 14.37 -16.80 16.12
C SER A 574 13.68 -17.46 14.91
N VAL A 575 12.53 -18.14 15.14
CA VAL A 575 11.70 -18.77 14.11
C VAL A 575 10.53 -17.85 13.78
N VAL A 576 10.45 -17.44 12.52
CA VAL A 576 9.44 -16.50 12.03
C VAL A 576 8.73 -17.09 10.81
N PHE A 577 7.44 -16.90 10.73
CA PHE A 577 6.61 -17.29 9.59
C PHE A 577 6.13 -16.05 8.86
N MET A 578 6.27 -16.05 7.54
CA MET A 578 5.94 -14.93 6.67
C MET A 578 5.02 -15.40 5.57
N THR A 579 3.91 -14.68 5.34
CA THR A 579 3.08 -14.96 4.17
C THR A 579 3.53 -14.10 2.99
N TYR A 580 3.48 -14.70 1.80
CA TYR A 580 3.35 -14.01 0.53
C TYR A 580 1.86 -13.88 0.19
N VAL A 581 1.49 -13.68 -1.06
CA VAL A 581 0.09 -13.62 -1.45
C VAL A 581 -0.60 -14.99 -1.38
N ARG A 582 -1.91 -15.00 -1.15
CA ARG A 582 -2.76 -16.19 -1.14
C ARG A 582 -2.28 -17.25 -0.13
N GLY A 583 -1.98 -18.47 -0.55
CA GLY A 583 -1.61 -19.55 0.36
C GLY A 583 -0.12 -19.74 0.64
N ASP A 584 0.74 -18.89 0.13
CA ASP A 584 2.18 -19.08 0.27
C ASP A 584 2.68 -18.61 1.64
N ILE A 585 3.22 -19.54 2.42
CA ILE A 585 3.77 -19.31 3.75
C ILE A 585 5.20 -19.85 3.81
N PHE A 586 6.09 -19.05 4.33
CA PHE A 586 7.52 -19.37 4.45
C PHE A 586 7.93 -19.36 5.91
N ARG A 587 8.78 -20.32 6.29
CA ARG A 587 9.45 -20.38 7.59
C ARG A 587 10.89 -19.89 7.43
N VAL A 588 11.28 -18.97 8.29
CA VAL A 588 12.60 -18.35 8.34
C VAL A 588 13.14 -18.52 9.74
N VAL A 589 14.42 -18.82 9.86
CA VAL A 589 15.10 -19.06 11.13
C VAL A 589 16.26 -18.08 11.33
N ASN A 590 16.94 -18.15 12.46
CA ASN A 590 18.06 -17.28 12.81
C ASN A 590 17.71 -15.79 12.71
N ASN A 591 16.53 -15.39 13.25
CA ASN A 591 16.04 -14.02 13.22
C ASN A 591 15.87 -13.45 11.79
N GLY A 592 15.38 -14.26 10.87
CA GLY A 592 15.16 -13.84 9.48
C GLY A 592 16.37 -13.98 8.55
N GLN A 593 17.50 -14.46 9.05
CA GLN A 593 18.74 -14.52 8.26
C GLN A 593 18.89 -15.81 7.41
N SER A 594 18.11 -16.83 7.71
CA SER A 594 18.18 -18.12 7.00
C SER A 594 16.79 -18.54 6.55
N PHE A 595 16.59 -18.54 5.26
CA PHE A 595 15.40 -19.10 4.61
C PHE A 595 15.43 -20.63 4.77
N GLU A 596 14.40 -21.22 5.34
CA GLU A 596 14.40 -22.66 5.58
C GLU A 596 13.47 -23.39 4.60
N LEU A 597 12.18 -23.06 4.58
CA LEU A 597 11.22 -23.87 3.84
C LEU A 597 9.93 -23.09 3.55
N GLN A 598 9.34 -23.33 2.37
CA GLN A 598 7.94 -23.02 2.12
C GLN A 598 7.08 -24.06 2.84
N VAL A 599 6.29 -23.61 3.82
CA VAL A 599 5.47 -24.48 4.68
C VAL A 599 3.98 -24.40 4.38
N GLY A 600 3.58 -23.59 3.40
CA GLY A 600 2.21 -23.47 2.90
C GLY A 600 2.18 -23.03 1.44
N SER A 601 1.16 -23.48 0.71
CA SER A 601 0.89 -23.09 -0.68
C SER A 601 -0.60 -23.31 -1.00
N ASN A 602 -1.09 -22.81 -2.12
CA ASN A 602 -2.46 -23.11 -2.59
C ASN A 602 -2.72 -24.62 -2.64
N ALA A 603 -1.72 -25.42 -3.09
CA ALA A 603 -1.82 -26.88 -3.11
C ALA A 603 -1.93 -27.48 -1.71
N THR A 604 -1.18 -26.95 -0.72
CA THR A 604 -1.27 -27.38 0.68
C THR A 604 -2.68 -27.24 1.23
N PHE A 605 -3.40 -26.18 0.82
CA PHE A 605 -4.75 -25.87 1.29
C PHE A 605 -5.86 -26.43 0.39
N GLY A 606 -5.51 -27.20 -0.65
CA GLY A 606 -6.48 -27.81 -1.56
C GLY A 606 -7.14 -26.83 -2.53
N GLU A 607 -6.48 -25.71 -2.81
CA GLU A 607 -6.97 -24.68 -3.72
C GLU A 607 -6.17 -24.74 -5.03
N PHE A 608 -6.61 -25.62 -5.95
CA PHE A 608 -5.89 -25.93 -7.21
C PHE A 608 -6.32 -25.10 -8.42
N PHE A 609 -7.27 -24.16 -8.25
CA PHE A 609 -7.86 -23.43 -9.38
C PHE A 609 -7.20 -22.06 -9.61
N GLN A 610 -7.38 -21.52 -10.80
CA GLN A 610 -6.90 -20.18 -11.18
C GLN A 610 -7.45 -19.05 -10.28
N THR A 611 -8.60 -19.27 -9.65
CA THR A 611 -9.21 -18.35 -8.68
C THR A 611 -9.47 -19.07 -7.35
N PRO A 612 -8.43 -19.27 -6.52
CA PRO A 612 -8.60 -19.95 -5.23
C PRO A 612 -9.47 -19.12 -4.30
N ARG A 613 -10.30 -19.78 -3.46
CA ARG A 613 -11.08 -19.14 -2.40
C ARG A 613 -10.19 -18.80 -1.20
N ILE A 614 -9.18 -17.99 -1.43
CA ILE A 614 -8.25 -17.44 -0.45
C ILE A 614 -8.16 -15.94 -0.71
N ALA A 615 -8.14 -15.11 0.33
CA ALA A 615 -7.92 -13.67 0.18
C ALA A 615 -6.56 -13.38 -0.47
N PHE A 616 -6.39 -12.22 -1.08
CA PHE A 616 -5.07 -11.81 -1.60
C PHE A 616 -4.04 -11.78 -0.47
N TYR A 617 -4.36 -11.12 0.65
CA TYR A 617 -3.64 -11.23 1.92
C TYR A 617 -4.51 -12.00 2.93
N PRO A 618 -4.35 -13.33 3.03
CA PRO A 618 -5.17 -14.16 3.90
C PRO A 618 -4.85 -13.94 5.38
N PRO A 619 -5.82 -14.10 6.28
CA PRO A 619 -5.55 -14.01 7.70
C PRO A 619 -4.65 -15.17 8.14
N PHE A 620 -3.54 -14.82 8.77
CA PHE A 620 -2.54 -15.74 9.28
C PHE A 620 -2.09 -15.28 10.66
N VAL A 621 -2.30 -16.12 11.69
CA VAL A 621 -2.05 -15.75 13.09
C VAL A 621 -1.43 -16.91 13.88
N GLY A 622 -0.65 -16.56 14.90
CA GLY A 622 -0.29 -17.44 16.01
C GLY A 622 -1.21 -17.18 17.20
N ASN A 623 -1.24 -18.09 18.17
CA ASN A 623 -2.00 -17.87 19.41
C ASN A 623 -1.25 -17.05 20.47
N GLY A 624 0.03 -16.71 20.21
CA GLY A 624 0.88 -15.93 21.13
C GLY A 624 1.28 -16.66 22.41
N VAL A 625 1.09 -17.98 22.50
CA VAL A 625 1.37 -18.81 23.69
C VAL A 625 2.29 -19.97 23.32
N ASP A 626 2.03 -20.65 22.24
CA ASP A 626 2.83 -21.77 21.71
C ASP A 626 3.04 -21.64 20.19
N SER A 627 3.68 -22.63 19.59
CA SER A 627 4.04 -22.63 18.17
C SER A 627 2.88 -22.97 17.23
N THR A 628 1.62 -22.95 17.67
CA THR A 628 0.46 -23.26 16.83
C THR A 628 0.16 -22.12 15.90
N LEU A 629 -0.02 -22.44 14.61
CA LEU A 629 -0.33 -21.52 13.52
C LEU A 629 -1.75 -21.75 13.03
N TYR A 630 -2.40 -20.66 12.61
CA TYR A 630 -3.76 -20.66 12.06
C TYR A 630 -3.79 -19.91 10.75
N PHE A 631 -4.37 -20.51 9.73
CA PHE A 631 -4.49 -19.94 8.37
C PHE A 631 -5.93 -20.02 7.89
N GLY A 632 -6.43 -18.94 7.26
CA GLY A 632 -7.80 -18.85 6.76
C GLY A 632 -7.87 -18.75 5.23
N SER A 633 -8.60 -19.69 4.61
CA SER A 633 -9.13 -19.58 3.26
C SER A 633 -10.63 -19.25 3.31
N TRP A 634 -11.51 -20.12 2.86
CA TRP A 634 -12.94 -20.15 3.19
C TRP A 634 -13.22 -21.03 4.43
N ARG A 635 -12.19 -21.75 4.88
CA ARG A 635 -12.16 -22.60 6.08
C ARG A 635 -10.90 -22.35 6.88
N LEU A 636 -10.85 -22.86 8.10
CA LEU A 636 -9.69 -22.74 8.98
C LEU A 636 -8.76 -23.93 8.81
N PHE A 637 -7.46 -23.64 8.72
CA PHE A 637 -6.37 -24.63 8.83
C PHE A 637 -5.54 -24.36 10.07
N ILE A 638 -5.05 -25.42 10.70
CA ILE A 638 -4.21 -25.37 11.89
C ILE A 638 -2.94 -26.20 11.64
N SER A 639 -1.80 -25.68 12.08
CA SER A 639 -0.54 -26.43 12.20
C SER A 639 -0.04 -26.37 13.63
N THR A 640 0.31 -27.51 14.21
CA THR A 640 0.88 -27.66 15.55
C THR A 640 2.35 -28.07 15.52
N ASN A 641 2.98 -28.08 14.33
CA ASN A 641 4.33 -28.57 14.11
C ASN A 641 5.16 -27.63 13.21
N LEU A 642 5.07 -26.32 13.49
CA LEU A 642 5.85 -25.28 12.80
C LEU A 642 5.58 -25.21 11.27
N GLY A 643 4.35 -25.49 10.84
CA GLY A 643 3.95 -25.47 9.44
C GLY A 643 4.30 -26.73 8.64
N ASN A 644 4.99 -27.73 9.23
CA ASN A 644 5.36 -28.94 8.50
C ASN A 644 4.15 -29.76 8.02
N SER A 645 3.02 -29.63 8.68
CA SER A 645 1.73 -30.13 8.19
C SER A 645 0.55 -29.28 8.67
N TRP A 646 -0.52 -29.32 7.90
CA TRP A 646 -1.75 -28.56 8.13
C TRP A 646 -2.96 -29.47 8.09
N PHE A 647 -3.93 -29.20 8.96
CA PHE A 647 -5.22 -29.90 8.96
C PHE A 647 -6.37 -28.91 9.17
N ALA A 648 -7.53 -29.23 8.61
CA ALA A 648 -8.76 -28.49 8.82
C ALA A 648 -9.61 -29.24 9.87
N PRO A 649 -9.74 -28.74 11.11
CA PRO A 649 -10.38 -29.50 12.21
C PRO A 649 -11.86 -29.76 11.98
N ALA A 650 -12.57 -28.90 11.25
CA ALA A 650 -13.97 -29.07 10.84
C ALA A 650 -14.13 -29.63 9.40
N GLY A 651 -13.06 -30.18 8.82
CA GLY A 651 -13.07 -30.75 7.45
C GLY A 651 -13.40 -29.69 6.39
N SER A 652 -14.46 -29.95 5.63
CA SER A 652 -14.94 -29.07 4.53
C SER A 652 -16.02 -28.07 4.94
N LEU A 653 -16.19 -27.79 6.24
CA LEU A 653 -17.17 -26.79 6.69
C LEU A 653 -16.80 -25.40 6.19
N ASP A 654 -17.71 -24.76 5.46
CA ASP A 654 -17.58 -23.38 4.96
C ASP A 654 -17.90 -22.40 6.11
N LEU A 655 -16.88 -21.64 6.54
CA LEU A 655 -17.00 -20.65 7.60
C LEU A 655 -17.41 -19.26 7.07
N THR A 656 -17.73 -19.16 5.77
CA THR A 656 -18.06 -17.93 5.07
C THR A 656 -19.49 -17.98 4.52
N LYS A 657 -19.92 -16.96 3.79
CA LYS A 657 -21.21 -16.97 3.08
C LYS A 657 -21.18 -17.74 1.75
N GLY A 658 -20.07 -18.38 1.40
CA GLY A 658 -19.91 -19.16 0.18
C GLY A 658 -19.66 -18.32 -1.07
N VAL A 659 -19.99 -18.87 -2.24
CA VAL A 659 -19.93 -18.16 -3.53
C VAL A 659 -21.29 -17.52 -3.81
N ARG A 660 -21.30 -16.22 -4.05
CA ARG A 660 -22.52 -15.43 -4.27
C ARG A 660 -22.36 -14.59 -5.55
N GLU A 661 -23.42 -13.89 -5.97
CA GLU A 661 -23.39 -12.98 -7.13
C GLU A 661 -22.35 -11.86 -6.98
N VAL A 662 -22.09 -11.43 -5.75
CA VAL A 662 -21.05 -10.42 -5.42
C VAL A 662 -19.63 -11.00 -5.35
N GLY A 663 -19.42 -12.25 -5.70
CA GLY A 663 -18.14 -12.95 -5.70
C GLY A 663 -17.99 -13.98 -4.57
N SER A 664 -16.82 -14.61 -4.51
CA SER A 664 -16.47 -15.63 -3.52
C SER A 664 -16.18 -14.98 -2.17
N ASP A 665 -16.87 -15.46 -1.12
CA ASP A 665 -16.57 -15.06 0.26
C ASP A 665 -15.38 -15.85 0.79
N VAL A 666 -14.49 -15.16 1.49
CA VAL A 666 -13.26 -15.71 2.10
C VAL A 666 -13.08 -15.16 3.51
N LEU A 667 -12.33 -15.86 4.34
CA LEU A 667 -11.95 -15.35 5.66
C LEU A 667 -11.03 -14.15 5.53
N SER A 668 -11.28 -13.14 6.37
CA SER A 668 -10.50 -11.92 6.48
C SER A 668 -9.93 -11.69 7.88
N ALA A 669 -10.45 -12.39 8.90
CA ALA A 669 -9.99 -12.28 10.26
C ALA A 669 -10.04 -13.62 10.99
N ILE A 670 -9.03 -13.88 11.80
CA ILE A 670 -8.95 -15.01 12.76
C ILE A 670 -8.45 -14.45 14.09
N ALA A 671 -9.10 -14.84 15.17
CA ALA A 671 -8.62 -14.55 16.52
C ALA A 671 -8.71 -15.81 17.41
N VAL A 672 -7.65 -16.05 18.19
CA VAL A 672 -7.55 -17.17 19.13
C VAL A 672 -7.35 -16.60 20.52
N ALA A 673 -8.18 -17.04 21.47
CA ALA A 673 -8.09 -16.54 22.83
C ALA A 673 -6.82 -17.04 23.54
N ARG A 674 -5.99 -16.11 24.03
CA ARG A 674 -4.73 -16.45 24.73
C ARG A 674 -4.98 -17.22 26.03
N SER A 675 -6.02 -16.85 26.76
CA SER A 675 -6.42 -17.51 28.01
C SER A 675 -7.11 -18.86 27.81
N ASN A 676 -7.69 -19.14 26.64
CA ASN A 676 -8.31 -20.41 26.28
C ASN A 676 -8.27 -20.66 24.76
N ARG A 677 -7.25 -21.36 24.29
CA ARG A 677 -7.00 -21.65 22.87
C ARG A 677 -8.08 -22.47 22.16
N SER A 678 -9.00 -23.09 22.92
CA SER A 678 -10.18 -23.74 22.36
C SER A 678 -11.20 -22.73 21.81
N VAL A 679 -11.13 -21.46 22.22
CA VAL A 679 -12.01 -20.39 21.75
C VAL A 679 -11.37 -19.69 20.57
N ILE A 680 -12.00 -19.84 19.40
CA ILE A 680 -11.55 -19.28 18.13
C ILE A 680 -12.72 -18.53 17.49
N TYR A 681 -12.45 -17.32 16.99
CA TYR A 681 -13.39 -16.53 16.18
C TYR A 681 -12.85 -16.39 14.78
N THR A 682 -13.74 -16.38 13.78
CA THR A 682 -13.42 -16.03 12.41
C THR A 682 -14.41 -15.00 11.88
N GLY A 683 -13.92 -14.15 10.96
CA GLY A 683 -14.71 -13.18 10.21
C GLY A 683 -14.43 -13.30 8.72
N SER A 684 -15.44 -13.02 7.87
CA SER A 684 -15.31 -13.06 6.42
C SER A 684 -15.43 -11.69 5.77
N VAL A 685 -14.95 -11.58 4.53
CA VAL A 685 -15.04 -10.31 3.74
C VAL A 685 -16.48 -9.94 3.40
N GLN A 686 -17.41 -10.89 3.44
CA GLN A 686 -18.84 -10.62 3.27
C GLN A 686 -19.62 -10.62 4.61
N GLY A 687 -18.91 -10.49 5.74
CA GLY A 687 -19.51 -10.18 7.04
C GLY A 687 -20.10 -11.37 7.80
N ARG A 688 -19.68 -12.61 7.53
CA ARG A 688 -20.03 -13.75 8.39
C ARG A 688 -19.07 -13.84 9.56
N ALA A 689 -19.58 -13.99 10.76
CA ALA A 689 -18.82 -14.26 11.98
C ALA A 689 -19.12 -15.64 12.52
N MET A 690 -18.08 -16.42 12.81
CA MET A 690 -18.21 -17.77 13.37
C MET A 690 -17.36 -17.92 14.63
N ARG A 691 -17.79 -18.77 15.54
CA ARG A 691 -17.07 -19.09 16.78
C ARG A 691 -16.99 -20.59 17.00
N SER A 692 -15.83 -21.06 17.40
CA SER A 692 -15.59 -22.37 18.00
C SER A 692 -15.22 -22.24 19.48
N THR A 693 -15.61 -23.23 20.30
CA THR A 693 -15.16 -23.37 21.70
C THR A 693 -14.45 -24.69 21.97
N ASN A 694 -14.13 -25.45 20.92
CA ASN A 694 -13.48 -26.75 20.98
C ASN A 694 -12.32 -26.89 20.00
N GLY A 695 -11.55 -25.82 19.83
CA GLY A 695 -10.34 -25.83 18.96
C GLY A 695 -10.64 -25.97 17.47
N GLY A 696 -11.78 -25.46 17.00
CA GLY A 696 -12.17 -25.47 15.60
C GLY A 696 -12.91 -26.72 15.12
N GLN A 697 -13.20 -27.70 15.99
CA GLN A 697 -13.89 -28.95 15.60
C GLN A 697 -15.37 -28.71 15.27
N SER A 698 -16.04 -27.80 15.97
CA SER A 698 -17.40 -27.37 15.67
C SER A 698 -17.53 -25.85 15.78
N TRP A 699 -18.52 -25.30 15.06
CA TRP A 699 -18.68 -23.88 14.90
C TRP A 699 -20.14 -23.45 15.09
N VAL A 700 -20.32 -22.27 15.65
CA VAL A 700 -21.60 -21.60 15.81
C VAL A 700 -21.55 -20.29 15.03
N ASP A 701 -22.60 -20.04 14.24
CA ASP A 701 -22.78 -18.74 13.58
C ASP A 701 -23.19 -17.70 14.62
N ILE A 702 -22.38 -16.65 14.71
CA ILE A 702 -22.55 -15.54 15.65
C ILE A 702 -22.71 -14.20 14.92
N THR A 703 -23.12 -14.23 13.67
CA THR A 703 -23.29 -13.05 12.82
C THR A 703 -24.43 -12.13 13.28
N ALA A 704 -25.43 -12.70 13.96
CA ALA A 704 -26.60 -11.94 14.40
C ALA A 704 -26.21 -10.75 15.31
N GLY A 705 -26.66 -9.54 14.91
CA GLY A 705 -26.31 -8.28 15.60
C GLY A 705 -25.10 -7.55 15.02
N LEU A 706 -24.39 -8.15 14.07
CA LEU A 706 -23.37 -7.47 13.25
C LEU A 706 -23.98 -6.94 11.95
N PRO A 707 -23.46 -5.85 11.38
CA PRO A 707 -23.92 -5.34 10.08
C PRO A 707 -23.41 -6.21 8.94
N ASP A 708 -24.08 -6.17 7.80
CA ASP A 708 -23.64 -6.82 6.55
C ASP A 708 -22.48 -6.00 5.94
N ARG A 709 -21.29 -6.15 6.50
CA ARG A 709 -20.06 -5.44 6.15
C ARG A 709 -18.85 -6.37 6.27
N SER A 710 -17.78 -6.07 5.54
CA SER A 710 -16.52 -6.80 5.67
C SER A 710 -15.99 -6.74 7.10
N ILE A 711 -15.81 -7.88 7.74
CA ILE A 711 -15.12 -8.00 9.02
C ILE A 711 -13.62 -7.89 8.74
N THR A 712 -12.95 -6.96 9.39
CA THR A 712 -11.54 -6.66 9.11
C THR A 712 -10.60 -7.12 10.21
N SER A 713 -11.05 -7.09 11.46
CA SER A 713 -10.25 -7.52 12.59
C SER A 713 -11.12 -8.02 13.74
N ILE A 714 -10.58 -8.95 14.52
CA ILE A 714 -11.20 -9.46 15.76
C ILE A 714 -10.13 -9.40 16.85
N ALA A 715 -10.45 -8.79 17.99
CA ALA A 715 -9.60 -8.76 19.17
C ALA A 715 -10.34 -9.39 20.36
N ILE A 716 -9.70 -10.36 21.01
CA ILE A 716 -10.24 -11.05 22.19
C ILE A 716 -9.50 -10.53 23.42
N ASP A 717 -10.23 -10.29 24.51
CA ASP A 717 -9.63 -9.92 25.79
C ASP A 717 -8.59 -10.98 26.21
N PRO A 718 -7.36 -10.57 26.51
CA PRO A 718 -6.28 -11.52 26.80
C PRO A 718 -6.53 -12.39 28.02
N THR A 719 -7.39 -11.94 28.94
CA THR A 719 -7.71 -12.61 30.20
C THR A 719 -9.08 -13.27 30.23
N ASN A 720 -10.04 -12.74 29.45
CA ASN A 720 -11.42 -13.23 29.42
C ASN A 720 -11.90 -13.56 27.99
N PRO A 721 -11.93 -14.84 27.58
CA PRO A 721 -12.30 -15.23 26.22
C PRO A 721 -13.78 -14.95 25.87
N SER A 722 -14.61 -14.56 26.85
CA SER A 722 -16.01 -14.17 26.61
C SER A 722 -16.14 -12.74 26.09
N ILE A 723 -15.09 -11.91 26.22
CA ILE A 723 -15.07 -10.54 25.76
C ILE A 723 -14.29 -10.48 24.45
N ALA A 724 -14.92 -9.97 23.39
CA ALA A 724 -14.26 -9.74 22.13
C ALA A 724 -14.83 -8.51 21.42
N TYR A 725 -14.02 -7.95 20.53
CA TYR A 725 -14.39 -6.84 19.66
C TYR A 725 -14.22 -7.27 18.21
N VAL A 726 -15.12 -6.79 17.35
CA VAL A 726 -15.07 -6.96 15.90
C VAL A 726 -15.05 -5.58 15.28
N SER A 727 -14.12 -5.33 14.35
CA SER A 727 -14.17 -4.16 13.49
C SER A 727 -14.73 -4.52 12.11
N VAL A 728 -15.43 -3.57 11.53
CA VAL A 728 -15.99 -3.69 10.19
C VAL A 728 -15.60 -2.49 9.32
N SER A 729 -15.35 -2.77 8.04
CA SER A 729 -15.06 -1.75 7.02
C SER A 729 -16.35 -1.22 6.37
N GLY A 730 -16.21 -0.28 5.45
CA GLY A 730 -17.32 0.35 4.73
C GLY A 730 -17.78 1.66 5.35
N PHE A 731 -18.98 2.10 4.95
CA PHE A 731 -19.57 3.38 5.32
C PHE A 731 -21.05 3.22 5.68
N ASN A 732 -21.64 4.23 6.32
CA ASN A 732 -23.05 4.25 6.77
C ASN A 732 -23.36 3.07 7.74
N THR A 733 -22.45 2.82 8.68
CA THR A 733 -22.57 1.71 9.64
C THR A 733 -21.83 2.07 10.93
N GLY A 734 -22.09 1.34 12.03
CA GLY A 734 -21.16 1.26 13.12
C GLY A 734 -19.89 0.51 12.70
N HIS A 735 -18.78 0.79 13.35
CA HIS A 735 -17.47 0.26 12.94
C HIS A 735 -16.84 -0.69 13.97
N VAL A 736 -17.32 -0.68 15.22
CA VAL A 736 -16.82 -1.55 16.30
C VAL A 736 -17.98 -2.15 17.07
N TYR A 737 -17.95 -3.46 17.20
CA TYR A 737 -18.97 -4.24 17.93
C TYR A 737 -18.31 -5.04 19.03
N LYS A 738 -18.91 -5.06 20.23
CA LYS A 738 -18.41 -5.76 21.40
C LYS A 738 -19.37 -6.87 21.82
N THR A 739 -18.80 -8.02 22.20
CA THR A 739 -19.51 -9.07 22.94
C THR A 739 -18.92 -9.24 24.33
N THR A 740 -19.76 -9.65 25.29
CA THR A 740 -19.34 -10.07 26.66
C THR A 740 -19.81 -11.48 26.98
N ASN A 741 -20.38 -12.18 25.99
CA ASN A 741 -20.96 -13.51 26.14
C ASN A 741 -20.54 -14.46 25.01
N THR A 742 -19.28 -14.35 24.60
CA THR A 742 -18.67 -15.22 23.59
C THR A 742 -19.39 -15.16 22.25
N GLY A 743 -19.84 -13.97 21.80
CA GLY A 743 -20.50 -13.76 20.50
C GLY A 743 -21.98 -14.14 20.46
N ALA A 744 -22.61 -14.53 21.58
CA ALA A 744 -24.04 -14.80 21.59
C ALA A 744 -24.88 -13.55 21.34
N SER A 745 -24.35 -12.37 21.63
CA SER A 745 -24.89 -11.08 21.23
C SER A 745 -23.77 -10.05 21.03
N TRP A 746 -24.03 -9.07 20.18
CA TRP A 746 -23.13 -7.95 19.88
C TRP A 746 -23.79 -6.62 20.22
N ILE A 747 -23.01 -5.70 20.74
CA ILE A 747 -23.41 -4.32 21.02
C ILE A 747 -22.55 -3.40 20.17
N ASP A 748 -23.18 -2.48 19.45
CA ASP A 748 -22.45 -1.42 18.75
C ASP A 748 -21.83 -0.46 19.77
N VAL A 749 -20.52 -0.41 19.77
CA VAL A 749 -19.70 0.48 20.64
C VAL A 749 -18.92 1.50 19.81
N SER A 750 -19.39 1.81 18.59
CA SER A 750 -18.75 2.81 17.69
C SER A 750 -18.81 4.22 18.26
N GLY A 751 -19.87 4.56 19.03
CA GLY A 751 -19.99 5.81 19.76
C GLY A 751 -19.66 7.07 18.95
N SER A 752 -18.59 7.76 19.35
CA SER A 752 -18.12 9.01 18.74
C SER A 752 -17.19 8.82 17.52
N LEU A 753 -16.98 7.60 17.04
CA LEU A 753 -16.19 7.35 15.84
C LEU A 753 -16.79 8.07 14.62
N PRO A 754 -15.95 8.63 13.75
CA PRO A 754 -16.43 9.07 12.44
C PRO A 754 -16.79 7.88 11.55
N ASP A 755 -17.70 8.08 10.60
CA ASP A 755 -18.07 7.08 9.60
C ASP A 755 -16.92 6.88 8.60
N ILE A 756 -15.99 5.97 8.91
CA ILE A 756 -14.77 5.70 8.15
C ILE A 756 -14.38 4.21 8.28
N PRO A 757 -13.92 3.54 7.20
CA PRO A 757 -13.47 2.16 7.28
C PRO A 757 -12.49 1.89 8.41
N ALA A 758 -12.77 0.87 9.22
CA ALA A 758 -11.90 0.34 10.25
C ALA A 758 -11.19 -0.90 9.75
N SER A 759 -9.90 -1.06 10.07
CA SER A 759 -9.05 -2.12 9.52
C SER A 759 -8.41 -2.99 10.60
N ALA A 760 -8.11 -2.45 11.77
CA ALA A 760 -7.35 -3.14 12.81
C ALA A 760 -7.88 -2.83 14.21
N LEU A 761 -7.83 -3.82 15.10
CA LEU A 761 -8.15 -3.71 16.53
C LEU A 761 -6.99 -4.23 17.38
N LEU A 762 -6.72 -3.53 18.47
CA LEU A 762 -5.84 -4.01 19.53
C LEU A 762 -6.45 -3.67 20.90
N ILE A 763 -6.61 -4.66 21.76
CA ILE A 763 -6.83 -4.44 23.20
C ILE A 763 -5.45 -4.27 23.82
N ASP A 764 -5.24 -3.20 24.59
CA ASP A 764 -3.97 -2.98 25.27
C ASP A 764 -3.66 -4.15 26.22
N PRO A 765 -2.52 -4.83 26.05
CA PRO A 765 -2.21 -5.98 26.90
C PRO A 765 -2.01 -5.62 28.38
N SER A 766 -1.72 -4.36 28.68
CA SER A 766 -1.50 -3.87 30.04
C SER A 766 -2.75 -3.27 30.69
N ASP A 767 -3.72 -2.83 29.87
CA ASP A 767 -4.99 -2.26 30.31
C ASP A 767 -6.15 -2.70 29.40
N PRO A 768 -6.89 -3.75 29.71
CA PRO A 768 -8.00 -4.23 28.89
C PRO A 768 -9.16 -3.24 28.70
N ASN A 769 -9.20 -2.14 29.45
CA ASN A 769 -10.16 -1.06 29.20
C ASN A 769 -9.77 -0.20 28.01
N THR A 770 -8.51 -0.23 27.63
CA THR A 770 -7.97 0.53 26.51
C THR A 770 -8.00 -0.30 25.22
N VAL A 771 -8.63 0.25 24.20
CA VAL A 771 -8.74 -0.35 22.86
C VAL A 771 -8.26 0.65 21.82
N TYR A 772 -7.42 0.19 20.90
CA TYR A 772 -6.95 0.94 19.73
C TYR A 772 -7.66 0.45 18.48
N LEU A 773 -8.06 1.38 17.63
CA LEU A 773 -8.69 1.14 16.34
C LEU A 773 -7.89 1.80 15.21
N GLY A 774 -7.40 1.02 14.28
CA GLY A 774 -6.80 1.49 13.02
C GLY A 774 -7.89 1.75 11.99
N THR A 775 -7.82 2.90 11.34
CA THR A 775 -8.79 3.35 10.33
C THR A 775 -8.08 3.90 9.10
N ASP A 776 -8.86 4.28 8.07
CA ASP A 776 -8.34 4.97 6.88
C ASP A 776 -7.80 6.39 7.16
N ILE A 777 -8.01 6.96 8.34
CA ILE A 777 -7.51 8.28 8.75
C ILE A 777 -6.69 8.24 10.04
N GLY A 778 -6.02 7.11 10.29
CA GLY A 778 -5.13 6.90 11.43
C GLY A 778 -5.77 6.14 12.59
N VAL A 779 -5.30 6.39 13.80
CA VAL A 779 -5.65 5.66 15.00
C VAL A 779 -6.70 6.39 15.83
N PHE A 780 -7.67 5.67 16.35
CA PHE A 780 -8.56 6.08 17.44
C PHE A 780 -8.30 5.22 18.67
N ARG A 781 -8.45 5.79 19.86
CA ARG A 781 -8.29 5.10 21.12
C ARG A 781 -9.52 5.29 22.00
N SER A 782 -9.97 4.24 22.64
CA SER A 782 -10.91 4.25 23.74
C SER A 782 -10.22 3.78 25.02
N THR A 783 -10.44 4.45 26.14
CA THR A 783 -10.02 4.01 27.48
C THR A 783 -11.22 3.54 28.30
N THR A 784 -12.35 3.36 27.68
CA THR A 784 -13.64 3.01 28.29
C THR A 784 -14.28 1.80 27.64
N GLN A 785 -13.46 0.86 27.15
CA GLN A 785 -13.92 -0.38 26.50
C GLN A 785 -14.81 -0.13 25.27
N GLY A 786 -14.55 0.94 24.50
CA GLY A 786 -15.30 1.29 23.30
C GLY A 786 -16.44 2.29 23.51
N ASN A 787 -16.77 2.67 24.76
CA ASN A 787 -17.89 3.60 24.98
C ASN A 787 -17.61 5.05 24.54
N ASP A 788 -16.34 5.47 24.51
CA ASP A 788 -15.91 6.78 24.01
C ASP A 788 -14.62 6.61 23.20
N TRP A 789 -14.58 7.20 22.01
CA TRP A 789 -13.43 7.13 21.10
C TRP A 789 -12.87 8.51 20.83
N ARG A 790 -11.54 8.60 20.85
CA ARG A 790 -10.81 9.83 20.55
C ARG A 790 -9.76 9.58 19.48
N SER A 791 -9.59 10.55 18.61
CA SER A 791 -8.46 10.54 17.66
C SER A 791 -7.13 10.53 18.42
N PHE A 792 -6.25 9.62 18.04
CA PHE A 792 -4.99 9.37 18.72
C PHE A 792 -3.82 9.31 17.73
N ASN A 793 -3.65 10.42 16.96
CA ASN A 793 -2.72 10.50 15.82
C ASN A 793 -1.54 11.47 16.06
N ARG A 794 -1.31 11.95 17.27
CA ARG A 794 -0.18 12.86 17.50
C ARG A 794 1.13 12.20 17.06
N GLY A 795 1.88 12.87 16.15
CA GLY A 795 3.10 12.35 15.54
C GLY A 795 2.89 11.42 14.33
N MET A 796 1.64 11.01 14.03
CA MET A 796 1.29 10.19 12.87
C MET A 796 0.37 10.98 11.94
N PRO A 797 0.64 11.03 10.62
CA PRO A 797 -0.29 11.64 9.65
C PRO A 797 -1.57 10.81 9.50
N PRO A 798 -2.62 11.32 8.82
CA PRO A 798 -3.88 10.59 8.59
C PRO A 798 -3.72 9.51 7.52
N VAL A 799 -2.92 8.51 7.84
CA VAL A 799 -2.62 7.35 6.98
C VAL A 799 -3.47 6.14 7.37
N VAL A 800 -3.72 5.26 6.42
CA VAL A 800 -4.38 3.97 6.68
C VAL A 800 -3.53 3.13 7.64
N VAL A 801 -4.15 2.58 8.69
CA VAL A 801 -3.50 1.69 9.66
C VAL A 801 -4.07 0.30 9.51
N HIS A 802 -3.30 -0.63 8.94
CA HIS A 802 -3.73 -1.99 8.63
C HIS A 802 -3.54 -2.99 9.78
N GLY A 803 -2.62 -2.73 10.70
CA GLY A 803 -2.33 -3.69 11.76
C GLY A 803 -1.67 -3.05 12.98
N PHE A 804 -1.81 -3.74 14.11
CA PHE A 804 -1.10 -3.44 15.34
C PHE A 804 -0.34 -4.66 15.82
N SER A 805 0.77 -4.42 16.52
CA SER A 805 1.45 -5.42 17.31
C SER A 805 1.88 -4.82 18.65
N ALA A 806 1.74 -5.58 19.72
CA ALA A 806 2.16 -5.16 21.05
C ALA A 806 2.94 -6.28 21.74
N ASN A 807 3.86 -5.91 22.63
CA ASN A 807 4.63 -6.86 23.44
C ASN A 807 4.46 -6.62 24.93
N GLY A 808 5.05 -7.51 25.75
CA GLY A 808 4.98 -7.45 27.21
C GLY A 808 5.69 -6.26 27.84
N SER A 809 6.49 -5.48 27.10
CA SER A 809 7.17 -4.28 27.60
C SER A 809 6.35 -2.99 27.41
N GLY A 810 5.10 -3.09 26.97
CA GLY A 810 4.19 -1.95 26.76
C GLY A 810 4.48 -1.15 25.50
N VAL A 811 5.25 -1.70 24.58
CA VAL A 811 5.47 -1.10 23.25
C VAL A 811 4.36 -1.56 22.31
N ILE A 812 3.77 -0.61 21.58
CA ILE A 812 2.77 -0.84 20.53
C ILE A 812 3.33 -0.32 19.23
N GLN A 813 3.26 -1.12 18.17
CA GLN A 813 3.58 -0.71 16.81
C GLN A 813 2.33 -0.73 15.94
N ALA A 814 2.22 0.26 15.04
CA ALA A 814 1.17 0.40 14.04
C ALA A 814 1.76 0.28 12.63
N ALA A 815 1.29 -0.70 11.88
CA ALA A 815 1.60 -0.88 10.47
C ALA A 815 0.77 0.09 9.63
N THR A 816 1.42 1.00 8.89
CA THR A 816 0.72 1.97 8.06
C THR A 816 0.91 1.68 6.57
N TYR A 817 -0.12 1.99 5.79
CA TYR A 817 -0.10 1.78 4.36
C TYR A 817 0.38 3.03 3.63
N GLY A 818 1.74 3.16 3.53
CA GLY A 818 2.40 4.25 2.84
C GLY A 818 3.24 5.21 3.69
N ARG A 819 3.36 4.95 5.01
CA ARG A 819 4.21 5.77 5.92
C ARG A 819 5.02 4.91 6.89
N GLY A 820 5.27 3.65 6.51
CA GLY A 820 6.08 2.72 7.32
C GLY A 820 5.40 2.32 8.63
N VAL A 821 6.18 2.13 9.68
CA VAL A 821 5.75 1.70 11.00
C VAL A 821 5.89 2.85 11.99
N TYR A 822 4.87 3.02 12.83
CA TYR A 822 4.88 3.93 13.96
C TYR A 822 4.89 3.16 15.26
N GLU A 823 5.58 3.69 16.27
CA GLU A 823 5.78 3.08 17.57
C GLU A 823 5.29 4.00 18.69
N LEU A 824 4.65 3.43 19.70
CA LEU A 824 4.19 4.08 20.91
C LEU A 824 4.77 3.35 22.13
N GLY A 825 5.20 4.08 23.15
CA GLY A 825 5.74 3.48 24.38
C GLY A 825 7.14 2.88 24.25
N GLY A 826 7.88 3.22 23.19
CA GLY A 826 9.25 2.75 22.98
C GLY A 826 10.24 3.28 24.03
N PRO A 827 11.46 2.69 24.13
CA PRO A 827 12.47 3.11 25.12
C PRO A 827 12.81 4.60 25.11
N SER A 828 12.65 5.24 23.93
CA SER A 828 12.88 6.69 23.77
C SER A 828 11.71 7.55 24.28
N ASP A 829 10.54 6.97 24.53
CA ASP A 829 9.36 7.68 25.04
C ASP A 829 9.30 7.63 26.58
N ARG A 830 10.10 6.77 27.19
CA ARG A 830 10.22 6.72 28.64
C ARG A 830 11.22 7.76 29.12
N PRO A 831 10.92 8.47 30.16
CA PRO A 831 11.90 9.36 30.78
C PRO A 831 13.13 8.53 31.18
N SER A 832 14.30 9.09 30.99
CA SER A 832 15.55 8.44 31.36
C SER A 832 16.38 9.38 32.19
N ILE A 833 16.78 8.94 33.41
CA ILE A 833 17.69 9.67 34.26
C ILE A 833 19.12 9.28 33.87
N VAL A 834 19.92 10.29 33.47
CA VAL A 834 21.33 10.17 33.11
C VAL A 834 22.22 10.49 34.32
N SER A 835 21.83 11.49 35.12
CA SER A 835 22.58 11.87 36.31
C SER A 835 21.65 12.48 37.37
N VAL A 836 22.06 12.32 38.62
CA VAL A 836 21.47 13.00 39.78
C VAL A 836 22.59 13.64 40.59
N ASP A 837 22.50 14.93 40.79
CA ASP A 837 23.49 15.70 41.57
C ASP A 837 22.85 16.40 42.76
N PHE A 838 23.39 16.18 43.94
CA PHE A 838 22.98 16.85 45.15
C PHE A 838 24.10 17.78 45.67
N ASN A 839 23.83 19.05 45.74
CA ASN A 839 24.84 20.07 46.14
C ASN A 839 25.24 20.06 47.66
N GLY A 840 24.85 18.99 48.37
CA GLY A 840 25.17 18.84 49.80
C GLY A 840 24.40 19.77 50.73
N LYS A 841 23.55 20.67 50.22
CA LYS A 841 22.84 21.70 51.02
C LYS A 841 21.34 21.69 50.83
N LYS A 842 20.84 22.12 49.65
CA LYS A 842 19.41 22.37 49.45
C LYS A 842 18.90 22.09 48.03
N ARG A 843 19.75 21.74 47.08
CA ARG A 843 19.36 21.56 45.70
C ARG A 843 19.73 20.16 45.19
N LEU A 844 18.74 19.44 44.67
CA LEU A 844 18.91 18.21 43.96
C LEU A 844 18.55 18.45 42.51
N THR A 845 19.47 18.17 41.58
CA THR A 845 19.30 18.30 40.13
C THR A 845 19.29 16.91 39.52
N ILE A 846 18.25 16.62 38.79
CA ILE A 846 18.09 15.37 38.03
C ILE A 846 18.19 15.76 36.56
N SER A 847 19.10 15.15 35.84
CA SER A 847 19.28 15.38 34.39
C SER A 847 19.03 14.12 33.61
N GLY A 848 18.44 14.28 32.44
CA GLY A 848 18.04 13.13 31.59
C GLY A 848 17.29 13.55 30.34
N THR A 849 16.33 12.77 29.90
CA THR A 849 15.48 13.03 28.74
C THR A 849 14.04 12.58 28.98
N GLY A 850 13.09 13.22 28.29
CA GLY A 850 11.69 12.81 28.29
C GLY A 850 10.96 13.08 29.62
N PHE A 851 11.39 14.06 30.44
CA PHE A 851 10.77 14.35 31.72
C PHE A 851 9.41 15.05 31.58
N GLY A 852 9.21 15.81 30.48
CA GLY A 852 8.05 16.67 30.29
C GLY A 852 8.04 17.90 31.17
N ASP A 853 6.98 18.71 31.05
CA ASP A 853 6.88 20.01 31.71
C ASP A 853 6.58 19.95 33.21
N SER A 854 6.01 18.87 33.71
CA SER A 854 5.56 18.72 35.11
C SER A 854 5.72 17.28 35.62
N PRO A 855 6.94 16.76 35.71
CA PRO A 855 7.20 15.40 36.13
C PRO A 855 6.92 15.22 37.63
N LYS A 856 6.44 14.04 38.03
CA LYS A 856 6.50 13.59 39.41
C LYS A 856 7.91 13.07 39.69
N VAL A 857 8.45 13.47 40.86
CA VAL A 857 9.75 13.01 41.31
C VAL A 857 9.59 12.11 42.53
N ILE A 858 9.96 10.85 42.39
CA ILE A 858 9.90 9.85 43.43
C ILE A 858 11.29 9.66 44.06
N ILE A 859 11.44 9.87 45.35
CA ILE A 859 12.69 9.64 46.05
C ILE A 859 12.43 8.64 47.20
N ASN A 860 13.16 7.53 47.17
CA ASN A 860 12.99 6.42 48.10
C ASN A 860 11.51 5.92 48.18
N GLY A 861 10.84 5.85 47.02
CA GLY A 861 9.46 5.42 46.87
C GLY A 861 8.41 6.46 47.34
N GLN A 862 8.81 7.68 47.67
CA GLN A 862 7.89 8.73 48.09
C GLN A 862 7.86 9.90 47.09
N ASP A 863 6.67 10.37 46.74
CA ASP A 863 6.49 11.54 45.89
C ASP A 863 7.03 12.83 46.57
N ARG A 864 7.94 13.49 45.87
CA ARG A 864 8.58 14.76 46.26
C ARG A 864 8.32 15.88 45.26
N SER A 865 7.38 15.72 44.36
CA SER A 865 7.04 16.69 43.31
C SER A 865 6.67 18.07 43.86
N ASN A 866 6.16 18.13 45.08
CA ASN A 866 5.91 19.38 45.82
C ASN A 866 7.18 20.15 46.18
N ARG A 867 8.36 19.67 45.90
CA ARG A 867 9.66 20.30 46.04
C ARG A 867 10.30 20.73 44.75
N LEU A 868 9.63 20.41 43.62
CA LEU A 868 10.07 20.80 42.29
C LEU A 868 10.10 22.34 42.21
N SER A 869 11.23 22.91 41.85
CA SER A 869 11.38 24.34 41.66
C SER A 869 11.56 24.73 40.18
N GLU A 870 12.08 23.85 39.39
CA GLU A 870 12.29 24.00 37.95
C GLU A 870 12.11 22.64 37.30
N SER A 871 11.48 22.59 36.12
CA SER A 871 11.41 21.41 35.28
C SER A 871 11.44 21.74 33.79
N SER A 872 12.02 20.85 33.03
CA SER A 872 12.01 20.82 31.57
C SER A 872 12.07 19.37 31.09
N ASP A 873 11.99 19.15 29.80
CA ASP A 873 12.11 17.81 29.21
C ASP A 873 13.43 17.09 29.57
N THR A 874 14.47 17.83 29.92
CA THR A 874 15.82 17.28 30.19
C THR A 874 16.30 17.49 31.61
N SER A 875 15.55 18.18 32.48
CA SER A 875 15.97 18.49 33.83
C SER A 875 14.82 18.67 34.80
N ALA A 876 14.99 18.15 36.01
CA ALA A 876 14.09 18.40 37.14
C ALA A 876 14.93 18.83 38.36
N VAL A 877 14.58 19.98 38.95
CA VAL A 877 15.32 20.55 40.11
C VAL A 877 14.40 20.63 41.32
N LEU A 878 14.82 19.98 42.41
CA LEU A 878 14.10 20.03 43.69
C LEU A 878 14.87 20.92 44.68
N SER A 879 14.13 21.71 45.45
CA SER A 879 14.65 22.61 46.45
C SER A 879 14.15 22.26 47.86
N GLY A 880 15.08 22.12 48.81
CA GLY A 880 14.76 21.77 50.21
C GLY A 880 15.95 21.20 50.94
N LYS A 881 15.89 21.27 52.30
CA LYS A 881 16.88 20.57 53.13
C LYS A 881 16.75 19.05 52.90
N THR A 882 17.81 18.28 53.11
CA THR A 882 17.92 16.86 52.92
C THR A 882 16.69 16.07 53.38
N LYS A 883 16.27 16.29 54.66
CA LYS A 883 15.05 15.66 55.23
C LYS A 883 13.77 16.00 54.44
N LYS A 884 13.65 17.24 53.91
CA LYS A 884 12.48 17.66 53.10
C LYS A 884 12.50 17.07 51.69
N LEU A 885 13.66 16.81 51.12
CA LEU A 885 13.85 16.11 49.87
C LEU A 885 13.70 14.59 50.00
N GLY A 886 13.60 14.05 51.20
CA GLY A 886 13.49 12.62 51.48
C GLY A 886 14.80 11.85 51.33
N LEU A 887 15.95 12.57 51.32
CA LEU A 887 17.26 11.97 51.25
C LEU A 887 17.75 11.51 52.64
N LYS A 888 18.44 10.38 52.68
CA LYS A 888 19.10 9.79 53.87
C LYS A 888 20.60 9.60 53.58
N SER A 889 21.38 9.39 54.67
CA SER A 889 22.79 9.02 54.49
C SER A 889 22.88 7.62 53.83
N GLY A 890 23.79 7.46 52.89
CA GLY A 890 23.91 6.31 52.04
C GLY A 890 23.08 6.38 50.74
N ASP A 891 22.68 5.24 50.21
CA ASP A 891 22.05 5.15 48.91
C ASP A 891 20.56 5.59 48.95
N ASN A 892 20.22 6.42 47.98
CA ASN A 892 18.87 6.91 47.73
C ASN A 892 18.44 6.61 46.29
N SER A 893 17.26 6.04 46.12
CA SER A 893 16.67 5.81 44.83
C SER A 893 15.92 7.05 44.31
N VAL A 894 16.12 7.41 43.04
CA VAL A 894 15.43 8.52 42.39
C VAL A 894 14.79 8.02 41.10
N GLN A 895 13.54 8.40 40.90
CA GLN A 895 12.78 8.06 39.70
C GLN A 895 11.93 9.24 39.27
N ILE A 896 11.79 9.42 37.98
CA ILE A 896 10.87 10.38 37.36
C ILE A 896 9.65 9.62 36.85
N ILE A 897 8.47 10.18 37.05
CA ILE A 897 7.23 9.74 36.44
C ILE A 897 6.66 10.94 35.68
N THR A 898 6.46 10.79 34.38
CA THR A 898 5.85 11.85 33.56
C THR A 898 4.38 12.06 33.92
N SER A 899 3.80 13.13 33.41
CA SER A 899 2.36 13.38 33.50
C SER A 899 1.53 12.27 32.87
N ASP A 900 2.13 11.44 32.01
CA ASP A 900 1.53 10.30 31.31
C ASP A 900 1.72 8.98 32.06
N ASP A 901 2.16 9.05 33.34
CA ASP A 901 2.49 7.92 34.19
C ASP A 901 3.59 6.99 33.65
N LEU A 902 4.43 7.46 32.69
CA LEU A 902 5.61 6.75 32.24
C LEU A 902 6.75 6.91 33.24
N SER A 903 7.29 5.78 33.71
CA SER A 903 8.36 5.77 34.71
C SER A 903 9.74 5.69 34.08
N SER A 904 10.70 6.50 34.56
CA SER A 904 12.12 6.40 34.21
C SER A 904 12.76 5.13 34.76
N ASN A 905 14.02 4.88 34.36
CA ASN A 905 14.94 4.04 35.13
C ASN A 905 15.03 4.55 36.58
N VAL A 906 15.28 3.66 37.55
CA VAL A 906 15.61 4.04 38.91
C VAL A 906 17.11 4.37 38.98
N PHE A 907 17.43 5.60 39.34
CA PHE A 907 18.81 6.06 39.51
C PHE A 907 19.19 6.04 41.00
N THR A 908 20.38 5.54 41.31
CA THR A 908 20.86 5.51 42.70
C THR A 908 21.91 6.60 42.93
N ILE A 909 21.67 7.44 43.92
CA ILE A 909 22.65 8.46 44.39
C ILE A 909 23.05 8.16 45.80
N THR A 910 24.36 8.15 46.06
CA THR A 910 24.91 8.04 47.43
C THR A 910 25.09 9.41 48.06
N VAL A 911 24.45 9.68 49.19
CA VAL A 911 24.49 10.95 49.89
C VAL A 911 25.28 10.77 51.20
N ILE A 912 26.31 11.60 51.43
CA ILE A 912 27.05 11.70 52.66
C ILE A 912 26.50 12.93 53.44
N LEU A 913 25.85 12.69 54.60
CA LEU A 913 25.25 13.75 55.42
C LEU A 913 26.13 14.14 56.58
#